data_1703bed91cb3a500d507b63c199351c0
#
_entry.id   1703bed91cb3a500d507b63c199351c0
#
_cell.length_a   1.000
_cell.length_b   1.000
_cell.length_c   1.000
_cell.angle_alpha   90.00
_cell.angle_beta   90.00
_cell.angle_gamma   90.00
#
_symmetry.space_group_name_H-M   'P 1'
#
loop_
_entity.id
_entity.type
_entity.pdbx_description
1 polymer ?
#
loop_
_entity_poly.entity_id
_entity_poly.type
_entity_poly.pdbx_seq_one_letter_code
_entity_poly.pdbx_strand_id
1 'polypeptide(L)'
;MDFVADTSEPLELLKEGDSFFIGRKRATHSKHGKDGALLLGKTVEKREFGKQVFLDAISPHAIFVVGSRGSGKSYDIGIMAEELVLKNPNVASVVVDPIGIFWSMKHPNKEEKELKDLSDWGLEPKGIKNTQVFIPMGMKEKVPAETYDGLFSLKPSELTIDDWTLTFGLERFSPSALLLEKSIEKAKDKYKVFSIDELIRVIELDKELTSKDRGYKQDTRRALLSRLEAAKSWGIFSKEGTSLSEICKEGYVSVIDISFVEENVASLVIGMLARKILNARKMVTRKVSMEKYSMGDIDEMLDVDIPPTWLFIDEAHTLIPSGTSKTAASDSLIEYVKQGRRPGCSLVFATQQPSAIDTRVLSQLDMLICHKLVFDEDLKAVMKRFPTSLPKEYEKNRFLKTLPIGIALVGDRSEESNRAFVVKIRPRFSQHEGREIGTIEVGEKLDINRLVDLIGKKLEEMGQLSLLKVDEILDTFKRRYGEEIDTDEVIDRVCKLKGAVLEESAIVIPGFEKRVEAREELEKGQKAFVLKIDESQVKARAERMRQKKTLGLFGREEKLKELRLVYEPVYKVKYELVLDSGGYKPLTMYVDSDYEFYYWDKSLKKTRDMKELIDLDERRMRVLTALGKTDDPKKITDRTRLTMQAVMKYLREFADSGLVDFKDGKYRARKRFDNLGIEPSSFALDDKLSFTKPERYELEEYEMDKKKLLKIPSLLGRVRVKDFEIIFKPVWKVTFESSSGLRVEKIDAL
;
A
#
# COMPACT_ATOMS: atom_id res chain seq x y z
N MET A 1 3.28 -41.73 7.83
CA MET A 1 4.27 -42.35 6.92
C MET A 1 4.69 -41.31 5.93
N ASP A 2 5.99 -41.05 5.84
CA ASP A 2 6.52 -40.12 4.84
C ASP A 2 6.31 -40.70 3.44
N PHE A 3 5.99 -39.85 2.50
CA PHE A 3 5.86 -40.25 1.10
C PHE A 3 7.23 -40.64 0.56
N VAL A 4 7.33 -41.84 -0.04
CA VAL A 4 8.55 -42.33 -0.68
C VAL A 4 8.16 -42.78 -2.09
N ALA A 5 8.81 -42.16 -3.09
CA ALA A 5 8.68 -42.57 -4.47
C ALA A 5 9.61 -43.75 -4.76
N ASP A 6 9.17 -44.69 -5.58
CA ASP A 6 9.98 -45.84 -6.00
C ASP A 6 10.00 -45.93 -7.52
N THR A 7 11.20 -46.06 -8.08
CA THR A 7 11.43 -46.30 -9.51
C THR A 7 12.62 -47.22 -9.68
N SER A 8 12.55 -48.03 -10.72
CA SER A 8 13.64 -48.95 -11.09
C SER A 8 14.83 -48.25 -11.75
N GLU A 9 14.59 -47.05 -12.32
CA GLU A 9 15.63 -46.30 -13.03
C GLU A 9 16.61 -45.58 -12.08
N PRO A 10 17.95 -45.75 -12.25
CA PRO A 10 18.90 -44.99 -11.42
C PRO A 10 18.83 -43.50 -11.70
N LEU A 11 19.08 -42.68 -10.67
CA LEU A 11 19.16 -41.23 -10.79
C LEU A 11 20.62 -40.82 -10.98
N GLU A 12 20.93 -40.21 -12.12
CA GLU A 12 22.22 -39.58 -12.40
C GLU A 12 22.02 -38.07 -12.46
N LEU A 13 22.65 -37.37 -11.54
CA LEU A 13 22.68 -35.93 -11.44
C LEU A 13 24.08 -35.46 -11.09
N LEU A 14 24.37 -34.19 -11.36
CA LEU A 14 25.56 -33.56 -10.82
C LEU A 14 25.49 -33.59 -9.29
N LYS A 15 26.52 -34.17 -8.64
CA LYS A 15 26.51 -34.37 -7.17
C LYS A 15 27.81 -33.95 -6.51
N GLU A 16 27.72 -33.51 -5.26
CA GLU A 16 28.82 -33.26 -4.35
C GLU A 16 28.42 -33.76 -2.95
N GLY A 17 29.06 -34.86 -2.49
CA GLY A 17 28.64 -35.54 -1.27
C GLY A 17 27.17 -35.98 -1.31
N ASP A 18 26.38 -35.55 -0.32
CA ASP A 18 24.95 -35.82 -0.24
C ASP A 18 24.06 -34.71 -0.87
N SER A 19 24.63 -33.97 -1.82
CA SER A 19 23.93 -32.87 -2.48
C SER A 19 23.85 -33.07 -3.97
N PHE A 20 22.68 -32.89 -4.54
CA PHE A 20 22.40 -32.85 -5.97
C PHE A 20 22.21 -31.45 -6.48
N PHE A 21 22.59 -31.18 -7.73
CA PHE A 21 22.48 -29.87 -8.36
C PHE A 21 21.68 -29.98 -9.66
N ILE A 22 20.63 -29.20 -9.79
CA ILE A 22 19.82 -29.07 -11.01
C ILE A 22 20.15 -27.76 -11.72
N GLY A 23 20.12 -27.76 -13.05
CA GLY A 23 20.43 -26.61 -13.90
C GLY A 23 21.91 -26.23 -13.96
N ARG A 24 22.80 -26.85 -13.16
CA ARG A 24 24.21 -26.50 -13.04
C ARG A 24 25.09 -27.38 -13.96
N LYS A 25 25.93 -26.74 -14.76
CA LYS A 25 26.89 -27.41 -15.61
C LYS A 25 28.15 -27.82 -14.82
N ARG A 26 28.80 -28.92 -15.20
CA ARG A 26 30.08 -29.40 -14.59
C ARG A 26 31.15 -28.32 -14.53
N ALA A 27 31.34 -27.57 -15.61
CA ALA A 27 32.30 -26.48 -15.63
C ALA A 27 32.03 -25.39 -14.60
N THR A 28 30.75 -25.01 -14.42
CA THR A 28 30.32 -24.05 -13.39
C THR A 28 30.52 -24.63 -12.00
N HIS A 29 30.16 -25.90 -11.80
CA HIS A 29 30.34 -26.59 -10.54
C HIS A 29 31.81 -26.72 -10.13
N SER A 30 32.67 -27.12 -11.06
CA SER A 30 34.12 -27.23 -10.81
C SER A 30 34.74 -25.90 -10.37
N LYS A 31 34.19 -24.78 -10.81
CA LYS A 31 34.68 -23.44 -10.47
C LYS A 31 34.09 -22.89 -9.15
N HIS A 32 32.84 -23.17 -8.88
CA HIS A 32 32.07 -22.49 -7.83
C HIS A 32 31.50 -23.45 -6.75
N GLY A 33 31.60 -24.77 -6.92
CA GLY A 33 31.05 -25.74 -5.97
C GLY A 33 29.58 -25.50 -5.67
N LYS A 34 29.23 -25.30 -4.40
CA LYS A 34 27.90 -24.98 -3.92
C LYS A 34 27.54 -23.49 -3.97
N ASP A 35 28.52 -22.61 -4.21
CA ASP A 35 28.26 -21.18 -4.22
C ASP A 35 27.24 -20.82 -5.30
N GLY A 36 26.38 -19.86 -4.97
CA GLY A 36 25.31 -19.42 -5.84
C GLY A 36 24.21 -20.46 -6.13
N ALA A 37 24.12 -21.54 -5.33
CA ALA A 37 23.06 -22.53 -5.45
C ALA A 37 22.01 -22.37 -4.37
N LEU A 38 20.73 -22.50 -4.72
CA LEU A 38 19.56 -22.31 -3.88
C LEU A 38 19.10 -23.68 -3.35
N LEU A 39 18.93 -23.82 -2.05
CA LEU A 39 18.40 -25.04 -1.47
C LEU A 39 16.90 -25.17 -1.79
N LEU A 40 16.54 -26.04 -2.72
CA LEU A 40 15.17 -26.28 -3.13
C LEU A 40 14.45 -27.26 -2.20
N GLY A 41 15.13 -28.37 -1.82
CA GLY A 41 14.48 -29.43 -1.08
C GLY A 41 15.36 -30.62 -0.79
N LYS A 42 14.73 -31.78 -0.55
CA LYS A 42 15.39 -33.09 -0.38
C LYS A 42 14.70 -34.12 -1.27
N THR A 43 15.47 -35.05 -1.82
CA THR A 43 14.94 -36.18 -2.58
C THR A 43 14.07 -37.07 -1.68
N VAL A 44 12.97 -37.60 -2.23
CA VAL A 44 12.11 -38.58 -1.56
C VAL A 44 12.00 -39.88 -2.32
N GLU A 45 12.97 -40.19 -3.18
CA GLU A 45 13.09 -41.47 -3.86
C GLU A 45 13.82 -42.47 -2.99
N LYS A 46 13.36 -43.71 -2.97
CA LYS A 46 13.84 -44.77 -2.08
C LYS A 46 15.36 -44.97 -2.08
N ARG A 47 16.00 -44.91 -3.26
CA ARG A 47 17.46 -45.14 -3.41
C ARG A 47 18.28 -43.93 -2.99
N GLU A 48 17.74 -42.73 -3.14
CA GLU A 48 18.43 -41.46 -2.93
C GLU A 48 17.75 -40.61 -1.85
N PHE A 49 17.08 -41.27 -0.92
CA PHE A 49 16.22 -40.60 0.09
C PHE A 49 17.01 -39.63 0.97
N GLY A 50 16.44 -38.43 1.16
CA GLY A 50 16.96 -37.42 2.10
C GLY A 50 18.11 -36.56 1.60
N LYS A 51 18.60 -36.76 0.38
CA LYS A 51 19.70 -35.96 -0.20
C LYS A 51 19.21 -34.57 -0.56
N GLN A 52 20.02 -33.56 -0.24
CA GLN A 52 19.72 -32.17 -0.55
C GLN A 52 19.71 -31.90 -2.06
N VAL A 53 18.77 -31.09 -2.52
CA VAL A 53 18.63 -30.67 -3.92
C VAL A 53 18.82 -29.17 -4.00
N PHE A 54 19.81 -28.77 -4.78
CA PHE A 54 20.14 -27.37 -5.03
C PHE A 54 19.82 -26.99 -6.47
N LEU A 55 19.24 -25.78 -6.63
CA LEU A 55 18.97 -25.13 -7.90
C LEU A 55 20.11 -24.17 -8.25
N ASP A 56 20.65 -24.23 -9.47
CA ASP A 56 21.65 -23.26 -9.93
C ASP A 56 21.06 -21.84 -10.03
N ALA A 57 21.77 -20.85 -9.50
CA ALA A 57 21.42 -19.44 -9.70
C ALA A 57 22.56 -18.61 -10.33
N ILE A 58 23.70 -19.25 -10.66
CA ILE A 58 24.77 -18.56 -11.38
C ILE A 58 24.40 -18.36 -12.85
N SER A 59 23.74 -19.36 -13.45
CA SER A 59 23.24 -19.25 -14.83
C SER A 59 21.80 -18.76 -14.86
N PRO A 60 21.40 -17.99 -15.87
CA PRO A 60 20.00 -17.61 -16.05
C PRO A 60 19.15 -18.80 -16.49
N HIS A 61 17.96 -18.91 -15.92
CA HIS A 61 17.02 -20.00 -16.15
C HIS A 61 15.62 -19.55 -16.51
N ALA A 62 14.89 -20.40 -17.23
CA ALA A 62 13.46 -20.33 -17.44
C ALA A 62 12.80 -21.51 -16.72
N ILE A 63 12.18 -21.26 -15.58
CA ILE A 63 11.62 -22.25 -14.67
C ILE A 63 10.10 -22.20 -14.69
N PHE A 64 9.48 -23.35 -14.83
CA PHE A 64 8.03 -23.50 -14.82
C PHE A 64 7.58 -24.28 -13.59
N VAL A 65 6.72 -23.67 -12.78
CA VAL A 65 6.14 -24.28 -11.58
C VAL A 65 4.67 -24.53 -11.84
N VAL A 66 4.25 -25.78 -11.81
CA VAL A 66 2.86 -26.14 -12.11
C VAL A 66 2.24 -26.96 -10.98
N GLY A 67 0.91 -26.83 -10.82
CA GLY A 67 0.18 -27.59 -9.84
C GLY A 67 -1.21 -27.02 -9.57
N SER A 68 -2.10 -27.82 -9.04
CA SER A 68 -3.44 -27.38 -8.67
C SER A 68 -3.43 -26.36 -7.52
N ARG A 69 -4.58 -25.76 -7.23
CA ARG A 69 -4.73 -24.81 -6.11
C ARG A 69 -4.27 -25.44 -4.78
N GLY A 70 -3.51 -24.72 -3.98
CA GLY A 70 -3.02 -25.18 -2.69
C GLY A 70 -1.93 -26.25 -2.74
N SER A 71 -1.35 -26.57 -3.91
CA SER A 71 -0.30 -27.61 -4.04
C SER A 71 1.11 -27.16 -3.65
N GLY A 72 1.39 -25.85 -3.58
CA GLY A 72 2.67 -25.29 -3.16
C GLY A 72 3.37 -24.36 -4.16
N LYS A 73 2.76 -24.02 -5.32
CA LYS A 73 3.40 -23.18 -6.35
C LYS A 73 3.94 -21.84 -5.87
N SER A 74 3.08 -21.03 -5.24
CA SER A 74 3.47 -19.70 -4.69
C SER A 74 4.48 -19.85 -3.54
N TYR A 75 4.45 -21.00 -2.87
CA TYR A 75 5.40 -21.37 -1.83
C TYR A 75 6.81 -21.57 -2.42
N ASP A 76 6.94 -22.24 -3.56
CA ASP A 76 8.20 -22.43 -4.27
C ASP A 76 8.80 -21.10 -4.76
N ILE A 77 7.96 -20.20 -5.31
CA ILE A 77 8.38 -18.84 -5.66
C ILE A 77 9.02 -18.16 -4.45
N GLY A 78 8.36 -18.22 -3.31
CA GLY A 78 8.88 -17.63 -2.07
C GLY A 78 10.21 -18.25 -1.65
N ILE A 79 10.37 -19.58 -1.72
CA ILE A 79 11.62 -20.27 -1.39
C ILE A 79 12.77 -19.81 -2.29
N MET A 80 12.55 -19.75 -3.59
CA MET A 80 13.58 -19.31 -4.54
C MET A 80 13.96 -17.85 -4.30
N ALA A 81 12.99 -16.98 -4.04
CA ALA A 81 13.24 -15.57 -3.73
C ALA A 81 14.01 -15.39 -2.41
N GLU A 82 13.65 -16.14 -1.34
CA GLU A 82 14.39 -16.16 -0.07
C GLU A 82 15.86 -16.55 -0.26
N GLU A 83 16.10 -17.68 -0.93
CA GLU A 83 17.44 -18.21 -1.15
C GLU A 83 18.29 -17.27 -2.02
N LEU A 84 17.71 -16.64 -3.04
CA LEU A 84 18.42 -15.68 -3.87
C LEU A 84 18.99 -14.53 -3.04
N VAL A 85 18.17 -13.88 -2.22
CA VAL A 85 18.61 -12.75 -1.38
C VAL A 85 19.65 -13.19 -0.34
N LEU A 86 19.48 -14.39 0.21
CA LEU A 86 20.38 -14.89 1.25
C LEU A 86 21.72 -15.38 0.71
N LYS A 87 21.77 -15.85 -0.54
CA LYS A 87 22.94 -16.51 -1.14
C LYS A 87 23.59 -15.73 -2.27
N ASN A 88 22.85 -14.86 -2.93
CA ASN A 88 23.27 -14.14 -4.14
C ASN A 88 22.98 -12.63 -4.02
N PRO A 89 23.78 -11.89 -3.22
CA PRO A 89 23.54 -10.47 -2.98
C PRO A 89 23.64 -9.59 -4.24
N ASN A 90 24.28 -10.09 -5.31
CA ASN A 90 24.50 -9.35 -6.57
C ASN A 90 23.36 -9.53 -7.59
N VAL A 91 22.23 -10.06 -7.17
CA VAL A 91 21.07 -10.33 -8.04
C VAL A 91 19.85 -9.58 -7.51
N ALA A 92 19.02 -9.10 -8.41
CA ALA A 92 17.71 -8.59 -8.05
C ALA A 92 16.63 -9.67 -8.22
N SER A 93 15.72 -9.75 -7.26
CA SER A 93 14.53 -10.62 -7.32
C SER A 93 13.28 -9.72 -7.41
N VAL A 94 12.53 -9.85 -8.50
CA VAL A 94 11.27 -9.11 -8.71
C VAL A 94 10.12 -10.10 -8.71
N VAL A 95 9.26 -10.03 -7.72
CA VAL A 95 8.10 -10.91 -7.56
C VAL A 95 6.83 -10.13 -7.91
N VAL A 96 6.15 -10.54 -8.97
CA VAL A 96 4.85 -10.02 -9.33
C VAL A 96 3.77 -10.80 -8.57
N ASP A 97 3.03 -10.12 -7.73
CA ASP A 97 2.08 -10.70 -6.78
C ASP A 97 0.62 -10.34 -7.14
N PRO A 98 -0.09 -11.20 -7.87
CA PRO A 98 -1.49 -10.97 -8.22
C PRO A 98 -2.47 -11.28 -7.08
N ILE A 99 -2.00 -11.86 -5.97
CA ILE A 99 -2.84 -12.32 -4.86
C ILE A 99 -2.64 -11.46 -3.61
N GLY A 100 -1.48 -10.77 -3.48
CA GLY A 100 -1.15 -9.92 -2.35
C GLY A 100 -0.68 -10.71 -1.11
N ILE A 101 0.14 -11.75 -1.30
CA ILE A 101 0.60 -12.64 -0.22
C ILE A 101 2.09 -12.54 0.11
N PHE A 102 2.90 -11.97 -0.78
CA PHE A 102 4.36 -11.94 -0.60
C PHE A 102 4.87 -10.80 0.30
N TRP A 103 4.03 -9.83 0.67
CA TRP A 103 4.40 -8.79 1.64
C TRP A 103 4.84 -9.39 2.99
N SER A 104 4.28 -10.54 3.35
CA SER A 104 4.57 -11.25 4.60
C SER A 104 5.99 -11.83 4.68
N MET A 105 6.74 -11.87 3.55
CA MET A 105 8.14 -12.33 3.53
C MET A 105 9.07 -11.55 4.47
N LYS A 106 8.70 -10.33 4.86
CA LYS A 106 9.45 -9.54 5.86
C LYS A 106 9.46 -10.17 7.24
N HIS A 107 8.46 -10.99 7.55
CA HIS A 107 8.26 -11.58 8.87
C HIS A 107 8.75 -13.03 8.91
N PRO A 108 9.31 -13.47 10.06
CA PRO A 108 9.63 -14.88 10.25
C PRO A 108 8.36 -15.72 10.26
N ASN A 109 8.48 -16.95 9.83
CA ASN A 109 7.38 -17.92 9.89
C ASN A 109 6.94 -18.16 11.34
N LYS A 110 5.63 -18.13 11.60
CA LYS A 110 5.03 -18.29 12.95
C LYS A 110 4.08 -19.48 13.04
N GLU A 111 3.86 -20.19 11.96
CA GLU A 111 2.94 -21.31 11.90
C GLU A 111 3.52 -22.55 12.61
N GLU A 112 2.86 -23.05 13.62
CA GLU A 112 3.35 -24.16 14.45
C GLU A 112 3.79 -25.39 13.66
N LYS A 113 3.00 -25.78 12.65
CA LYS A 113 3.33 -26.90 11.80
C LYS A 113 4.62 -26.65 10.99
N GLU A 114 4.77 -25.46 10.43
CA GLU A 114 5.95 -25.10 9.64
C GLU A 114 7.19 -24.87 10.52
N LEU A 115 7.02 -24.37 11.73
CA LEU A 115 8.09 -24.28 12.73
C LEU A 115 8.66 -25.66 13.06
N LYS A 116 7.78 -26.65 13.20
CA LYS A 116 8.20 -28.05 13.38
C LYS A 116 8.94 -28.57 12.15
N ASP A 117 8.37 -28.36 10.96
CA ASP A 117 9.02 -28.76 9.71
C ASP A 117 10.40 -28.10 9.56
N LEU A 118 10.53 -26.78 9.87
CA LEU A 118 11.83 -26.09 9.87
C LEU A 118 12.82 -26.74 10.83
N SER A 119 12.40 -27.04 12.06
CA SER A 119 13.24 -27.72 13.06
C SER A 119 13.71 -29.10 12.59
N ASP A 120 12.82 -29.90 11.97
CA ASP A 120 13.14 -31.22 11.39
C ASP A 120 14.16 -31.13 10.22
N TRP A 121 14.23 -29.96 9.59
CA TRP A 121 15.22 -29.69 8.55
C TRP A 121 16.52 -29.07 9.07
N GLY A 122 16.60 -28.75 10.37
CA GLY A 122 17.71 -28.01 10.97
C GLY A 122 17.76 -26.55 10.49
N LEU A 123 16.60 -25.97 10.19
CA LEU A 123 16.42 -24.60 9.72
C LEU A 123 15.68 -23.77 10.76
N GLU A 124 15.93 -22.48 10.77
CA GLU A 124 15.27 -21.53 11.69
C GLU A 124 14.36 -20.56 10.96
N PRO A 125 13.23 -20.14 11.55
CA PRO A 125 12.36 -19.12 10.98
C PRO A 125 13.09 -17.78 10.90
N LYS A 126 12.99 -17.10 9.74
CA LYS A 126 13.68 -15.84 9.51
C LYS A 126 12.88 -14.97 8.55
N GLY A 127 12.63 -13.73 8.92
CA GLY A 127 12.10 -12.72 8.00
C GLY A 127 13.19 -12.23 7.03
N ILE A 128 12.80 -11.98 5.79
CA ILE A 128 13.71 -11.47 4.76
C ILE A 128 13.70 -9.94 4.82
N LYS A 129 14.65 -9.38 5.56
CA LYS A 129 14.76 -7.92 5.78
C LYS A 129 14.94 -7.12 4.49
N ASN A 130 15.62 -7.68 3.50
CA ASN A 130 15.82 -7.07 2.19
C ASN A 130 14.62 -7.32 1.26
N THR A 131 13.40 -7.20 1.77
CA THR A 131 12.16 -7.23 1.00
C THR A 131 11.58 -5.83 0.97
N GLN A 132 11.22 -5.36 -0.22
CA GLN A 132 10.48 -4.12 -0.42
C GLN A 132 9.21 -4.41 -1.22
N VAL A 133 8.09 -3.84 -0.79
CA VAL A 133 6.78 -4.06 -1.38
C VAL A 133 6.29 -2.78 -2.01
N PHE A 134 5.93 -2.83 -3.29
CA PHE A 134 5.37 -1.73 -4.05
C PHE A 134 3.91 -2.00 -4.35
N ILE A 135 3.05 -1.03 -4.08
CA ILE A 135 1.63 -1.04 -4.46
C ILE A 135 1.37 0.05 -5.51
N PRO A 136 0.29 -0.05 -6.32
CA PRO A 136 -0.10 1.02 -7.24
C PRO A 136 -0.30 2.34 -6.50
N MET A 137 0.19 3.46 -7.04
CA MET A 137 0.12 4.75 -6.35
C MET A 137 -1.31 5.18 -5.97
N GLY A 138 -2.31 4.77 -6.76
CA GLY A 138 -3.72 5.04 -6.47
C GLY A 138 -4.32 4.20 -5.33
N MET A 139 -3.57 3.24 -4.80
CA MET A 139 -4.01 2.36 -3.70
C MET A 139 -3.46 2.78 -2.33
N LYS A 140 -2.67 3.85 -2.26
CA LYS A 140 -2.02 4.33 -1.04
C LYS A 140 -2.96 4.48 0.17
N GLU A 141 -4.19 4.96 -0.06
CA GLU A 141 -5.17 5.19 1.02
C GLU A 141 -6.05 3.96 1.32
N LYS A 142 -5.93 2.90 0.53
CA LYS A 142 -6.78 1.70 0.62
C LYS A 142 -6.05 0.51 1.23
N VAL A 143 -4.73 0.50 1.17
CA VAL A 143 -3.87 -0.60 1.64
C VAL A 143 -3.21 -0.18 2.95
N PRO A 144 -3.18 -1.04 3.99
CA PRO A 144 -2.52 -0.75 5.25
C PRO A 144 -1.04 -0.39 5.04
N ALA A 145 -0.59 0.72 5.65
CA ALA A 145 0.75 1.27 5.42
C ALA A 145 1.88 0.31 5.83
N GLU A 146 1.61 -0.59 6.77
CA GLU A 146 2.56 -1.57 7.29
C GLU A 146 2.87 -2.69 6.28
N THR A 147 2.03 -2.87 5.24
CA THR A 147 2.16 -3.95 4.27
C THR A 147 2.95 -3.58 3.02
N TYR A 148 3.30 -2.30 2.82
CA TYR A 148 4.09 -1.85 1.67
C TYR A 148 5.16 -0.83 2.07
N ASP A 149 6.18 -0.66 1.20
CA ASP A 149 7.29 0.27 1.41
C ASP A 149 7.29 1.41 0.39
N GLY A 150 6.78 1.16 -0.79
CA GLY A 150 6.82 2.11 -1.89
C GLY A 150 5.57 2.11 -2.75
N LEU A 151 5.46 3.12 -3.59
CA LEU A 151 4.39 3.25 -4.57
C LEU A 151 4.97 3.07 -5.96
N PHE A 152 4.35 2.24 -6.80
CA PHE A 152 4.78 2.17 -8.18
C PHE A 152 3.81 2.90 -9.13
N SER A 153 4.39 3.40 -10.20
CA SER A 153 3.67 4.01 -11.30
C SER A 153 4.42 3.84 -12.61
N LEU A 154 3.69 3.86 -13.71
CA LEU A 154 4.19 3.75 -15.08
C LEU A 154 4.19 5.12 -15.74
N LYS A 155 5.17 5.36 -16.64
CA LYS A 155 5.17 6.54 -17.53
C LYS A 155 4.32 6.25 -18.77
N PRO A 156 3.25 6.99 -19.04
CA PRO A 156 2.46 6.81 -20.27
C PRO A 156 3.31 6.94 -21.56
N SER A 157 4.35 7.77 -21.53
CA SER A 157 5.27 7.99 -22.66
C SER A 157 6.17 6.81 -23.01
N GLU A 158 6.34 5.83 -22.10
CA GLU A 158 7.14 4.62 -22.32
C GLU A 158 6.31 3.46 -22.89
N LEU A 159 4.98 3.59 -22.91
CA LEU A 159 4.09 2.58 -23.48
C LEU A 159 4.12 2.60 -25.01
N THR A 160 4.08 1.41 -25.58
CA THR A 160 3.91 1.23 -27.03
C THR A 160 2.43 1.31 -27.40
N ILE A 161 2.16 1.47 -28.70
CA ILE A 161 0.78 1.46 -29.18
C ILE A 161 0.12 0.09 -28.91
N ASP A 162 0.87 -1.00 -29.00
CA ASP A 162 0.35 -2.34 -28.73
C ASP A 162 0.00 -2.53 -27.24
N ASP A 163 0.78 -1.96 -26.31
CA ASP A 163 0.44 -1.94 -24.88
C ASP A 163 -0.94 -1.28 -24.67
N TRP A 164 -1.15 -0.13 -25.27
CA TRP A 164 -2.40 0.61 -25.14
C TRP A 164 -3.59 -0.10 -25.81
N THR A 165 -3.39 -0.59 -27.05
CA THR A 165 -4.49 -1.21 -27.80
C THR A 165 -4.95 -2.50 -27.17
N LEU A 166 -4.03 -3.36 -26.72
CA LEU A 166 -4.34 -4.59 -26.02
C LEU A 166 -5.01 -4.34 -24.66
N THR A 167 -4.53 -3.34 -23.91
CA THR A 167 -5.13 -2.99 -22.61
C THR A 167 -6.53 -2.38 -22.76
N PHE A 168 -6.77 -1.57 -23.80
CA PHE A 168 -8.08 -0.98 -24.07
C PHE A 168 -9.04 -1.89 -24.84
N GLY A 169 -8.62 -3.08 -25.26
CA GLY A 169 -9.39 -3.97 -26.11
C GLY A 169 -9.69 -3.38 -27.47
N LEU A 170 -8.73 -2.65 -28.08
CA LEU A 170 -8.85 -2.04 -29.39
C LEU A 170 -8.19 -2.91 -30.44
N GLU A 171 -8.85 -3.09 -31.58
CA GLU A 171 -8.20 -3.63 -32.76
C GLU A 171 -7.08 -2.68 -33.24
N ARG A 172 -5.90 -3.22 -33.58
CA ARG A 172 -4.68 -2.45 -33.89
C ARG A 172 -4.86 -1.36 -34.96
N PHE A 173 -5.71 -1.59 -35.95
CA PHE A 173 -5.97 -0.68 -37.04
C PHE A 173 -7.37 -0.03 -36.98
N SER A 174 -8.05 -0.10 -35.82
CA SER A 174 -9.30 0.63 -35.64
C SER A 174 -9.08 2.15 -35.64
N PRO A 175 -10.07 2.95 -36.00
CA PRO A 175 -9.94 4.42 -36.00
C PRO A 175 -9.48 4.99 -34.65
N SER A 176 -9.90 4.38 -33.53
CA SER A 176 -9.46 4.79 -32.20
C SER A 176 -7.99 4.46 -31.94
N ALA A 177 -7.49 3.30 -32.40
CA ALA A 177 -6.10 2.91 -32.28
C ALA A 177 -5.18 3.82 -33.11
N LEU A 178 -5.57 4.12 -34.37
CA LEU A 178 -4.82 5.03 -35.23
C LEU A 178 -4.79 6.47 -34.66
N LEU A 179 -5.90 6.93 -34.11
CA LEU A 179 -5.94 8.22 -33.42
C LEU A 179 -4.98 8.22 -32.20
N LEU A 180 -5.01 7.17 -31.40
CA LEU A 180 -4.14 7.04 -30.23
C LEU A 180 -2.66 7.04 -30.64
N GLU A 181 -2.28 6.27 -31.65
CA GLU A 181 -0.93 6.22 -32.19
C GLU A 181 -0.44 7.61 -32.63
N LYS A 182 -1.26 8.32 -33.44
CA LYS A 182 -0.94 9.67 -33.85
C LYS A 182 -0.85 10.68 -32.72
N SER A 183 -1.71 10.51 -31.71
CA SER A 183 -1.71 11.37 -30.53
C SER A 183 -0.46 11.14 -29.66
N ILE A 184 0.00 9.89 -29.54
CA ILE A 184 1.25 9.53 -28.84
C ILE A 184 2.47 10.14 -29.55
N GLU A 185 2.54 10.06 -30.90
CA GLU A 185 3.61 10.70 -31.67
C GLU A 185 3.65 12.21 -31.39
N LYS A 186 2.52 12.91 -31.54
CA LYS A 186 2.43 14.34 -31.26
C LYS A 186 2.73 14.71 -29.82
N ALA A 187 2.33 13.88 -28.85
CA ALA A 187 2.65 14.10 -27.44
C ALA A 187 4.15 13.95 -27.18
N LYS A 188 4.83 12.97 -27.81
CA LYS A 188 6.28 12.78 -27.72
C LYS A 188 7.04 13.97 -28.33
N ASP A 189 6.61 14.44 -29.48
CA ASP A 189 7.22 15.62 -30.15
C ASP A 189 7.10 16.89 -29.31
N LYS A 190 5.94 17.07 -28.67
CA LYS A 190 5.66 18.27 -27.87
C LYS A 190 6.25 18.26 -26.47
N TYR A 191 6.21 17.12 -25.78
CA TYR A 191 6.53 17.03 -24.34
C TYR A 191 7.72 16.13 -24.04
N LYS A 192 8.19 15.29 -24.99
CA LYS A 192 9.16 14.20 -24.80
C LYS A 192 8.66 13.15 -23.80
N VAL A 193 8.41 13.58 -22.56
CA VAL A 193 7.75 12.79 -21.49
C VAL A 193 6.40 13.43 -21.18
N PHE A 194 5.33 12.65 -21.18
CA PHE A 194 3.98 13.14 -21.00
C PHE A 194 3.17 12.32 -20.02
N SER A 195 2.20 12.97 -19.39
CA SER A 195 1.15 12.36 -18.54
C SER A 195 -0.08 12.01 -19.40
N ILE A 196 -1.02 11.25 -18.84
CA ILE A 196 -2.32 11.00 -19.51
C ILE A 196 -3.07 12.32 -19.78
N ASP A 197 -3.02 13.28 -18.86
CA ASP A 197 -3.67 14.59 -19.05
C ASP A 197 -3.08 15.37 -20.24
N GLU A 198 -1.76 15.29 -20.42
CA GLU A 198 -1.10 15.91 -21.56
C GLU A 198 -1.46 15.20 -22.88
N LEU A 199 -1.61 13.87 -22.86
CA LEU A 199 -2.08 13.10 -24.04
C LEU A 199 -3.55 13.44 -24.36
N ILE A 200 -4.42 13.56 -23.36
CA ILE A 200 -5.81 14.02 -23.53
C ILE A 200 -5.84 15.41 -24.16
N ARG A 201 -5.03 16.35 -23.68
CA ARG A 201 -4.95 17.71 -24.25
C ARG A 201 -4.51 17.71 -25.72
N VAL A 202 -3.61 16.81 -26.11
CA VAL A 202 -3.23 16.67 -27.53
C VAL A 202 -4.44 16.24 -28.36
N ILE A 203 -5.22 15.26 -27.93
CA ILE A 203 -6.41 14.77 -28.64
C ILE A 203 -7.48 15.88 -28.78
N GLU A 204 -7.63 16.71 -27.76
CA GLU A 204 -8.65 17.76 -27.71
C GLU A 204 -8.28 18.99 -28.50
N LEU A 205 -7.00 19.40 -28.47
CA LEU A 205 -6.58 20.73 -28.93
C LEU A 205 -5.73 20.72 -30.20
N ASP A 206 -5.21 19.58 -30.64
CA ASP A 206 -4.39 19.54 -31.85
C ASP A 206 -5.24 19.79 -33.08
N LYS A 207 -4.84 20.79 -33.88
CA LYS A 207 -5.60 21.24 -35.04
C LYS A 207 -5.72 20.18 -36.12
N GLU A 208 -4.73 19.34 -36.33
CA GLU A 208 -4.75 18.25 -37.30
C GLU A 208 -5.72 17.15 -36.89
N LEU A 209 -5.67 16.74 -35.60
CA LEU A 209 -6.55 15.69 -35.05
C LEU A 209 -8.02 16.12 -34.97
N THR A 210 -8.28 17.41 -34.80
CA THR A 210 -9.61 17.99 -34.67
C THR A 210 -10.19 18.55 -35.98
N SER A 211 -9.40 18.60 -37.06
CA SER A 211 -9.81 19.13 -38.39
C SER A 211 -11.04 18.40 -38.93
N LYS A 212 -11.97 19.14 -39.53
CA LYS A 212 -13.17 18.56 -40.14
C LYS A 212 -12.84 17.75 -41.40
N ASP A 213 -11.82 18.14 -42.16
CA ASP A 213 -11.50 17.55 -43.44
C ASP A 213 -10.48 16.41 -43.35
N ARG A 214 -9.51 16.51 -42.47
CA ARG A 214 -8.38 15.57 -42.35
C ARG A 214 -8.26 14.90 -40.97
N GLY A 215 -9.04 15.33 -39.98
CA GLY A 215 -9.01 14.82 -38.63
C GLY A 215 -9.88 13.60 -38.42
N TYR A 216 -9.99 13.20 -37.15
CA TYR A 216 -10.79 12.07 -36.74
C TYR A 216 -12.23 12.48 -36.36
N LYS A 217 -13.20 11.62 -36.64
CA LYS A 217 -14.60 11.84 -36.24
C LYS A 217 -14.74 12.14 -34.76
N GLN A 218 -15.69 13.01 -34.39
CA GLN A 218 -15.90 13.43 -33.02
C GLN A 218 -16.19 12.23 -32.08
N ASP A 219 -16.97 11.25 -32.56
CA ASP A 219 -17.29 10.06 -31.78
C ASP A 219 -16.06 9.17 -31.51
N THR A 220 -15.15 9.04 -32.50
CA THR A 220 -13.87 8.34 -32.30
C THR A 220 -13.02 9.02 -31.24
N ARG A 221 -12.95 10.37 -31.29
CA ARG A 221 -12.21 11.13 -30.25
C ARG A 221 -12.84 11.00 -28.89
N ARG A 222 -14.17 11.13 -28.77
CA ARG A 222 -14.89 10.93 -27.49
C ARG A 222 -14.68 9.54 -26.92
N ALA A 223 -14.77 8.49 -27.74
CA ALA A 223 -14.55 7.12 -27.33
C ALA A 223 -13.13 6.91 -26.79
N LEU A 224 -12.12 7.49 -27.42
CA LEU A 224 -10.74 7.41 -26.95
C LEU A 224 -10.52 8.21 -25.67
N LEU A 225 -11.04 9.43 -25.59
CA LEU A 225 -10.96 10.29 -24.39
C LEU A 225 -11.59 9.60 -23.18
N SER A 226 -12.75 8.95 -23.34
CA SER A 226 -13.40 8.21 -22.27
C SER A 226 -12.52 7.06 -21.75
N ARG A 227 -11.79 6.35 -22.63
CA ARG A 227 -10.85 5.29 -22.23
C ARG A 227 -9.64 5.86 -21.49
N LEU A 228 -9.08 6.97 -21.93
CA LEU A 228 -7.96 7.62 -21.25
C LEU A 228 -8.38 8.19 -19.89
N GLU A 229 -9.58 8.73 -19.76
CA GLU A 229 -10.12 9.15 -18.47
C GLU A 229 -10.34 7.96 -17.53
N ALA A 230 -10.83 6.82 -18.05
CA ALA A 230 -10.91 5.58 -17.27
C ALA A 230 -9.51 5.11 -16.83
N ALA A 231 -8.50 5.16 -17.71
CA ALA A 231 -7.13 4.78 -17.38
C ALA A 231 -6.53 5.62 -16.24
N LYS A 232 -6.92 6.88 -16.08
CA LYS A 232 -6.52 7.71 -14.93
C LYS A 232 -6.99 7.10 -13.59
N SER A 233 -8.18 6.47 -13.57
CA SER A 233 -8.74 5.87 -12.37
C SER A 233 -8.01 4.59 -11.93
N TRP A 234 -7.20 3.96 -12.80
CA TRP A 234 -6.41 2.78 -12.43
C TRP A 234 -5.34 3.08 -11.38
N GLY A 235 -4.94 4.34 -11.24
CA GLY A 235 -3.99 4.76 -10.22
C GLY A 235 -2.58 4.21 -10.41
N ILE A 236 -2.21 3.84 -11.65
CA ILE A 236 -0.89 3.28 -11.99
C ILE A 236 -0.03 4.23 -12.83
N PHE A 237 -0.53 5.39 -13.21
CA PHE A 237 0.19 6.30 -14.11
C PHE A 237 0.68 7.57 -13.40
N SER A 238 1.95 7.91 -13.64
CA SER A 238 2.50 9.23 -13.32
C SER A 238 3.46 9.69 -14.42
N LYS A 239 3.74 10.99 -14.47
CA LYS A 239 4.70 11.54 -15.44
C LYS A 239 6.12 11.04 -15.18
N GLU A 240 6.49 10.94 -13.90
CA GLU A 240 7.85 10.53 -13.50
C GLU A 240 8.04 9.00 -13.57
N GLY A 241 7.01 8.23 -13.25
CA GLY A 241 7.09 6.78 -13.16
C GLY A 241 8.04 6.31 -12.06
N THR A 242 7.98 5.04 -11.70
CA THR A 242 8.94 4.43 -10.78
C THR A 242 10.19 3.98 -11.56
N SER A 243 11.37 4.28 -11.03
CA SER A 243 12.60 3.93 -11.69
C SER A 243 12.84 2.40 -11.68
N LEU A 244 13.44 1.89 -12.75
CA LEU A 244 13.73 0.46 -12.83
C LEU A 244 14.83 0.04 -11.84
N SER A 245 15.78 0.93 -11.51
CA SER A 245 16.82 0.69 -10.51
C SER A 245 16.27 0.60 -9.09
N GLU A 246 15.14 1.26 -8.80
CA GLU A 246 14.43 1.12 -7.53
C GLU A 246 13.75 -0.25 -7.41
N ILE A 247 13.13 -0.71 -8.51
CA ILE A 247 12.46 -2.03 -8.56
C ILE A 247 13.49 -3.16 -8.62
N CYS A 248 14.50 -3.07 -9.49
CA CYS A 248 15.54 -4.10 -9.66
C CYS A 248 16.74 -3.80 -8.75
N LYS A 249 16.50 -3.70 -7.46
CA LYS A 249 17.53 -3.39 -6.47
C LYS A 249 18.36 -4.61 -6.14
N GLU A 250 19.68 -4.45 -6.19
CA GLU A 250 20.66 -5.51 -5.91
C GLU A 250 20.51 -6.05 -4.48
N GLY A 251 20.47 -7.38 -4.35
CA GLY A 251 20.31 -8.05 -3.06
C GLY A 251 18.95 -7.90 -2.39
N TYR A 252 17.92 -7.48 -3.13
CA TYR A 252 16.57 -7.29 -2.62
C TYR A 252 15.54 -8.18 -3.32
N VAL A 253 14.48 -8.53 -2.59
CA VAL A 253 13.22 -8.99 -3.15
C VAL A 253 12.29 -7.78 -3.27
N SER A 254 11.95 -7.41 -4.49
CA SER A 254 10.98 -6.36 -4.79
C SER A 254 9.66 -7.02 -5.18
N VAL A 255 8.68 -6.93 -4.32
CA VAL A 255 7.32 -7.41 -4.56
C VAL A 255 6.51 -6.32 -5.23
N ILE A 256 5.98 -6.58 -6.41
CA ILE A 256 5.05 -5.70 -7.11
C ILE A 256 3.65 -6.25 -6.87
N ASP A 257 2.97 -5.72 -5.88
CA ASP A 257 1.62 -6.12 -5.51
C ASP A 257 0.60 -5.50 -6.48
N ILE A 258 0.06 -6.36 -7.32
CA ILE A 258 -0.97 -6.02 -8.32
C ILE A 258 -2.34 -6.62 -8.00
N SER A 259 -2.54 -7.11 -6.76
CA SER A 259 -3.79 -7.74 -6.34
C SER A 259 -5.00 -6.81 -6.36
N PHE A 260 -4.76 -5.50 -6.41
CA PHE A 260 -5.80 -4.46 -6.41
C PHE A 260 -6.12 -3.89 -7.81
N VAL A 261 -5.51 -4.41 -8.88
CA VAL A 261 -5.73 -3.91 -10.23
C VAL A 261 -6.42 -4.96 -11.10
N GLU A 262 -7.14 -4.50 -12.12
CA GLU A 262 -7.79 -5.38 -13.07
C GLU A 262 -6.77 -6.18 -13.90
N GLU A 263 -7.17 -7.36 -14.39
CA GLU A 263 -6.29 -8.30 -15.09
C GLU A 263 -5.60 -7.70 -16.33
N ASN A 264 -6.32 -6.90 -17.13
CA ASN A 264 -5.77 -6.20 -18.29
C ASN A 264 -4.70 -5.16 -17.88
N VAL A 265 -4.91 -4.47 -16.76
CA VAL A 265 -3.97 -3.49 -16.19
C VAL A 265 -2.77 -4.21 -15.59
N ALA A 266 -2.98 -5.30 -14.88
CA ALA A 266 -1.92 -6.18 -14.38
C ALA A 266 -1.02 -6.67 -15.52
N SER A 267 -1.63 -7.12 -16.62
CA SER A 267 -0.92 -7.54 -17.83
C SER A 267 -0.08 -6.41 -18.44
N LEU A 268 -0.59 -5.17 -18.48
CA LEU A 268 0.18 -4.01 -18.93
C LEU A 268 1.42 -3.77 -18.05
N VAL A 269 1.25 -3.78 -16.73
CA VAL A 269 2.34 -3.58 -15.75
C VAL A 269 3.44 -4.61 -15.97
N ILE A 270 3.07 -5.89 -16.05
CA ILE A 270 4.02 -6.99 -16.19
C ILE A 270 4.73 -6.96 -17.54
N GLY A 271 3.99 -6.73 -18.63
CA GLY A 271 4.55 -6.65 -19.97
C GLY A 271 5.58 -5.52 -20.10
N MET A 272 5.24 -4.35 -19.57
CA MET A 272 6.15 -3.20 -19.56
C MET A 272 7.39 -3.48 -18.68
N LEU A 273 7.20 -4.04 -17.48
CA LEU A 273 8.30 -4.37 -16.58
C LEU A 273 9.27 -5.38 -17.21
N ALA A 274 8.76 -6.47 -17.77
CA ALA A 274 9.58 -7.49 -18.45
C ALA A 274 10.37 -6.88 -19.61
N ARG A 275 9.75 -6.07 -20.46
CA ARG A 275 10.40 -5.38 -21.57
C ARG A 275 11.51 -4.43 -21.09
N LYS A 276 11.24 -3.63 -20.06
CA LYS A 276 12.22 -2.67 -19.51
C LYS A 276 13.42 -3.41 -18.91
N ILE A 277 13.19 -4.45 -18.11
CA ILE A 277 14.27 -5.26 -17.51
C ILE A 277 15.14 -5.86 -18.62
N LEU A 278 14.52 -6.51 -19.60
CA LEU A 278 15.25 -7.14 -20.70
C LEU A 278 16.12 -6.15 -21.47
N ASN A 279 15.56 -4.99 -21.82
CA ASN A 279 16.27 -3.96 -22.59
C ASN A 279 17.41 -3.34 -21.78
N ALA A 280 17.19 -2.99 -20.52
CA ALA A 280 18.25 -2.50 -19.63
C ALA A 280 19.38 -3.50 -19.50
N ARG A 281 19.08 -4.77 -19.26
CA ARG A 281 20.08 -5.83 -19.15
C ARG A 281 20.85 -6.10 -20.46
N LYS A 282 20.16 -6.01 -21.61
CA LYS A 282 20.83 -6.07 -22.93
C LYS A 282 21.87 -4.94 -23.07
N MET A 283 21.53 -3.73 -22.65
CA MET A 283 22.45 -2.58 -22.71
C MET A 283 23.64 -2.76 -21.77
N VAL A 284 23.41 -3.16 -20.50
CA VAL A 284 24.47 -3.47 -19.54
C VAL A 284 25.42 -4.54 -20.08
N THR A 285 24.89 -5.62 -20.64
CA THR A 285 25.71 -6.69 -21.23
C THR A 285 26.53 -6.19 -22.42
N ARG A 286 25.98 -5.29 -23.23
CA ARG A 286 26.70 -4.68 -24.35
C ARG A 286 27.82 -3.77 -23.86
N LYS A 287 27.60 -2.98 -22.81
CA LYS A 287 28.62 -2.15 -22.15
C LYS A 287 29.78 -3.01 -21.68
N VAL A 288 29.50 -4.03 -20.86
CA VAL A 288 30.56 -4.98 -20.38
C VAL A 288 31.34 -5.64 -21.54
N SER A 289 30.67 -5.91 -22.66
CA SER A 289 31.36 -6.46 -23.84
C SER A 289 32.26 -5.42 -24.52
N MET A 290 31.85 -4.18 -24.59
CA MET A 290 32.65 -3.10 -25.21
C MET A 290 33.86 -2.74 -24.33
N GLU A 291 33.75 -2.73 -23.03
CA GLU A 291 34.87 -2.53 -22.09
C GLU A 291 35.99 -3.58 -22.32
N LYS A 292 35.61 -4.85 -22.57
CA LYS A 292 36.58 -5.91 -22.88
C LYS A 292 37.39 -5.66 -24.16
N TYR A 293 36.85 -4.86 -25.08
CA TYR A 293 37.53 -4.52 -26.34
C TYR A 293 38.14 -3.12 -26.32
N SER A 294 38.19 -2.43 -25.18
CA SER A 294 38.69 -1.06 -25.02
C SER A 294 38.07 -0.05 -25.99
N MET A 295 36.80 -0.22 -26.30
CA MET A 295 36.04 0.62 -27.26
C MET A 295 35.38 1.80 -26.59
N GLY A 296 36.14 2.75 -26.04
CA GLY A 296 35.63 4.04 -25.56
C GLY A 296 34.89 4.03 -24.24
N ASP A 297 34.74 5.21 -23.66
CA ASP A 297 34.00 5.45 -22.39
C ASP A 297 32.50 5.60 -22.68
N ILE A 298 31.66 4.76 -22.09
CA ILE A 298 30.24 4.66 -22.43
C ILE A 298 29.35 5.10 -21.25
N ASP A 299 29.94 5.62 -20.17
CA ASP A 299 29.19 5.98 -18.96
C ASP A 299 28.04 6.98 -19.23
N GLU A 300 28.16 7.81 -20.27
CA GLU A 300 27.10 8.77 -20.67
C GLU A 300 25.90 8.12 -21.41
N MET A 301 26.01 6.84 -21.84
CA MET A 301 24.96 6.20 -22.68
C MET A 301 23.93 5.38 -21.94
N LEU A 302 24.09 5.14 -20.62
CA LEU A 302 23.17 4.29 -19.87
C LEU A 302 22.29 5.09 -18.89
N ASP A 303 21.04 5.25 -19.26
CA ASP A 303 20.02 5.81 -18.35
C ASP A 303 19.75 4.95 -17.12
N VAL A 304 20.03 3.62 -17.19
CA VAL A 304 19.71 2.68 -16.11
C VAL A 304 20.67 1.50 -16.09
N ASP A 305 21.43 1.33 -15.01
CA ASP A 305 22.18 0.13 -14.70
C ASP A 305 21.42 -0.71 -13.66
N ILE A 306 21.14 -1.99 -14.00
CA ILE A 306 20.49 -2.94 -13.10
C ILE A 306 21.26 -4.25 -13.04
N PRO A 307 21.27 -4.96 -11.88
CA PRO A 307 21.92 -6.26 -11.74
C PRO A 307 21.22 -7.36 -12.55
N PRO A 308 21.83 -8.57 -12.70
CA PRO A 308 21.12 -9.76 -13.16
C PRO A 308 19.83 -9.92 -12.39
N THR A 309 18.73 -10.17 -13.10
CA THR A 309 17.40 -10.06 -12.50
C THR A 309 16.60 -11.35 -12.67
N TRP A 310 16.05 -11.84 -11.58
CA TRP A 310 15.07 -12.91 -11.55
C TRP A 310 13.67 -12.32 -11.46
N LEU A 311 12.86 -12.59 -12.48
CA LEU A 311 11.45 -12.19 -12.53
C LEU A 311 10.58 -13.40 -12.16
N PHE A 312 9.80 -13.26 -11.11
CA PHE A 312 8.85 -14.28 -10.63
C PHE A 312 7.43 -13.82 -10.94
N ILE A 313 6.65 -14.70 -11.54
CA ILE A 313 5.25 -14.41 -11.92
C ILE A 313 4.37 -15.55 -11.45
N ASP A 314 3.42 -15.28 -10.60
CA ASP A 314 2.37 -16.23 -10.25
C ASP A 314 1.16 -16.09 -11.19
N GLU A 315 0.37 -17.14 -11.34
CA GLU A 315 -0.81 -17.26 -12.20
C GLU A 315 -0.58 -16.84 -13.67
N ALA A 316 0.54 -17.26 -14.26
CA ALA A 316 1.01 -16.83 -15.58
C ALA A 316 0.06 -17.14 -16.75
N HIS A 317 -0.91 -18.04 -16.58
CA HIS A 317 -1.88 -18.39 -17.64
C HIS A 317 -2.78 -17.22 -18.02
N THR A 318 -3.02 -16.26 -17.12
CA THR A 318 -3.78 -15.04 -17.41
C THR A 318 -3.01 -14.07 -18.29
N LEU A 319 -1.68 -14.13 -18.29
CA LEU A 319 -0.78 -13.21 -18.95
C LEU A 319 -0.30 -13.69 -20.33
N ILE A 320 -0.15 -15.00 -20.48
CA ILE A 320 0.40 -15.63 -21.68
C ILE A 320 -0.55 -16.75 -22.14
N PRO A 321 -1.80 -16.40 -22.51
CA PRO A 321 -2.78 -17.41 -22.88
C PRO A 321 -2.40 -18.12 -24.18
N SER A 322 -2.77 -19.39 -24.28
CA SER A 322 -2.62 -20.19 -25.51
C SER A 322 -3.59 -19.73 -26.60
N GLY A 323 -3.28 -20.04 -27.85
CA GLY A 323 -4.16 -19.74 -28.99
C GLY A 323 -3.93 -18.36 -29.60
N THR A 324 -4.99 -17.71 -30.08
CA THR A 324 -4.95 -16.41 -30.77
C THR A 324 -5.09 -15.20 -29.85
N SER A 325 -5.54 -15.41 -28.63
CA SER A 325 -5.69 -14.35 -27.63
C SER A 325 -4.32 -13.84 -27.18
N LYS A 326 -4.16 -12.52 -27.15
CA LYS A 326 -2.95 -11.87 -26.66
C LYS A 326 -3.30 -10.87 -25.56
N THR A 327 -2.43 -10.76 -24.58
CA THR A 327 -2.46 -9.71 -23.57
C THR A 327 -1.30 -8.74 -23.80
N ALA A 328 -1.30 -7.60 -23.11
CA ALA A 328 -0.18 -6.65 -23.16
C ALA A 328 1.15 -7.26 -22.68
N ALA A 329 1.13 -8.31 -21.86
CA ALA A 329 2.31 -9.03 -21.40
C ALA A 329 2.84 -10.08 -22.38
N SER A 330 2.00 -10.65 -23.24
CA SER A 330 2.30 -11.86 -24.01
C SER A 330 3.61 -11.79 -24.81
N ASP A 331 3.73 -10.82 -25.70
CA ASP A 331 4.91 -10.74 -26.57
C ASP A 331 6.17 -10.33 -25.78
N SER A 332 6.06 -9.46 -24.77
CA SER A 332 7.17 -9.06 -23.91
C SER A 332 7.73 -10.23 -23.09
N LEU A 333 6.87 -11.07 -22.54
CA LEU A 333 7.28 -12.25 -21.77
C LEU A 333 7.88 -13.34 -22.68
N ILE A 334 7.31 -13.54 -23.86
CA ILE A 334 7.88 -14.47 -24.86
C ILE A 334 9.29 -14.02 -25.26
N GLU A 335 9.48 -12.71 -25.49
CA GLU A 335 10.80 -12.18 -25.81
C GLU A 335 11.77 -12.29 -24.63
N TYR A 336 11.30 -12.03 -23.41
CA TYR A 336 12.06 -12.16 -22.17
C TYR A 336 12.65 -13.57 -22.02
N VAL A 337 11.84 -14.60 -22.21
CA VAL A 337 12.30 -15.99 -22.13
C VAL A 337 13.28 -16.34 -23.25
N LYS A 338 13.01 -15.91 -24.49
CA LYS A 338 13.86 -16.22 -25.65
C LYS A 338 15.21 -15.53 -25.61
N GLN A 339 15.29 -14.31 -25.13
CA GLN A 339 16.48 -13.48 -25.23
C GLN A 339 17.13 -13.16 -23.88
N GLY A 340 16.49 -13.50 -22.76
CA GLY A 340 16.94 -13.16 -21.42
C GLY A 340 18.20 -13.88 -20.93
N ARG A 341 18.49 -15.06 -21.49
CA ARG A 341 19.63 -15.89 -21.05
C ARG A 341 20.98 -15.17 -21.14
N ARG A 342 21.26 -14.52 -22.26
CA ARG A 342 22.54 -13.82 -22.46
C ARG A 342 22.70 -12.60 -21.55
N PRO A 343 21.72 -11.73 -21.38
CA PRO A 343 21.82 -10.55 -20.51
C PRO A 343 21.65 -10.86 -19.00
N GLY A 344 21.50 -12.11 -18.58
CA GLY A 344 21.41 -12.47 -17.17
C GLY A 344 20.00 -12.30 -16.59
N CYS A 345 18.97 -12.50 -17.40
CA CYS A 345 17.58 -12.47 -16.97
C CYS A 345 17.05 -13.89 -16.77
N SER A 346 16.57 -14.22 -15.58
CA SER A 346 15.85 -15.46 -15.28
C SER A 346 14.36 -15.20 -15.18
N LEU A 347 13.54 -16.18 -15.57
CA LEU A 347 12.09 -16.13 -15.41
C LEU A 347 11.62 -17.37 -14.68
N VAL A 348 10.87 -17.16 -13.60
CA VAL A 348 10.12 -18.20 -12.90
C VAL A 348 8.65 -17.87 -13.01
N PHE A 349 7.86 -18.75 -13.57
CA PHE A 349 6.44 -18.54 -13.65
C PHE A 349 5.66 -19.76 -13.19
N ALA A 350 4.62 -19.49 -12.42
CA ALA A 350 3.75 -20.50 -11.85
C ALA A 350 2.36 -20.45 -12.48
N THR A 351 1.70 -21.59 -12.59
CA THR A 351 0.32 -21.67 -13.07
C THR A 351 -0.42 -22.89 -12.53
N GLN A 352 -1.72 -22.73 -12.41
CA GLN A 352 -2.65 -23.83 -12.15
C GLN A 352 -3.11 -24.52 -13.45
N GLN A 353 -3.01 -23.84 -14.60
CA GLN A 353 -3.49 -24.29 -15.91
C GLN A 353 -2.37 -24.33 -16.95
N PRO A 354 -1.48 -25.31 -16.89
CA PRO A 354 -0.38 -25.42 -17.84
C PRO A 354 -0.83 -25.67 -19.29
N SER A 355 -2.01 -26.21 -19.51
CA SER A 355 -2.62 -26.37 -20.83
C SER A 355 -3.02 -25.04 -21.49
N ALA A 356 -3.26 -24.01 -20.69
CA ALA A 356 -3.67 -22.69 -21.14
C ALA A 356 -2.49 -21.75 -21.47
N ILE A 357 -1.23 -22.20 -21.28
CA ILE A 357 -0.03 -21.39 -21.56
C ILE A 357 0.42 -21.49 -23.02
N ASP A 358 0.87 -20.37 -23.58
CA ASP A 358 1.41 -20.29 -24.94
C ASP A 358 2.62 -21.21 -25.13
N THR A 359 2.57 -22.00 -26.18
CA THR A 359 3.57 -23.04 -26.49
C THR A 359 4.96 -22.46 -26.79
N ARG A 360 5.03 -21.20 -27.25
CA ARG A 360 6.28 -20.49 -27.54
C ARG A 360 7.12 -20.26 -26.30
N VAL A 361 6.49 -20.04 -25.16
CA VAL A 361 7.16 -19.93 -23.84
C VAL A 361 7.56 -21.30 -23.35
N LEU A 362 6.63 -22.25 -23.39
CA LEU A 362 6.89 -23.61 -22.91
C LEU A 362 8.03 -24.34 -23.65
N SER A 363 8.31 -23.96 -24.90
CA SER A 363 9.44 -24.51 -25.68
C SER A 363 10.82 -24.03 -25.21
N GLN A 364 10.87 -22.96 -24.44
CA GLN A 364 12.11 -22.36 -23.94
C GLN A 364 12.45 -22.73 -22.49
N LEU A 365 11.65 -23.60 -21.88
CA LEU A 365 11.85 -24.00 -20.48
C LEU A 365 13.14 -24.78 -20.30
N ASP A 366 13.89 -24.44 -19.28
CA ASP A 366 15.06 -25.17 -18.82
C ASP A 366 14.68 -26.18 -17.73
N MET A 367 13.73 -25.80 -16.85
CA MET A 367 13.34 -26.61 -15.69
C MET A 367 11.82 -26.60 -15.49
N LEU A 368 11.34 -27.72 -14.98
CA LEU A 368 9.93 -27.91 -14.60
C LEU A 368 9.86 -28.45 -13.18
N ILE A 369 9.06 -27.80 -12.34
CA ILE A 369 8.67 -28.24 -11.00
C ILE A 369 7.18 -28.51 -11.03
N CYS A 370 6.79 -29.79 -10.98
CA CYS A 370 5.41 -30.20 -11.11
C CYS A 370 4.87 -30.78 -9.81
N HIS A 371 4.01 -30.03 -9.15
CA HIS A 371 3.22 -30.47 -8.02
C HIS A 371 2.01 -31.29 -8.47
N LYS A 372 1.17 -31.67 -7.52
CA LYS A 372 -0.11 -32.36 -7.79
C LYS A 372 -0.92 -31.64 -8.86
N LEU A 373 -1.32 -32.37 -9.89
CA LEU A 373 -2.27 -31.94 -10.93
C LEU A 373 -3.46 -32.88 -10.96
N VAL A 374 -4.65 -32.33 -11.22
CA VAL A 374 -5.91 -33.08 -11.15
C VAL A 374 -6.51 -33.29 -12.53
N PHE A 375 -6.47 -32.29 -13.41
CA PHE A 375 -7.11 -32.31 -14.72
C PHE A 375 -6.26 -32.99 -15.78
N ASP A 376 -6.88 -33.86 -16.58
CA ASP A 376 -6.19 -34.68 -17.58
C ASP A 376 -5.56 -33.86 -18.72
N GLU A 377 -6.17 -32.73 -19.09
CA GLU A 377 -5.62 -31.84 -20.10
C GLU A 377 -4.29 -31.22 -19.66
N ASP A 378 -4.24 -30.77 -18.41
CA ASP A 378 -3.04 -30.20 -17.79
C ASP A 378 -1.95 -31.24 -17.62
N LEU A 379 -2.32 -32.46 -17.20
CA LEU A 379 -1.39 -33.60 -17.13
C LEU A 379 -0.76 -33.90 -18.49
N LYS A 380 -1.58 -34.00 -19.56
CA LYS A 380 -1.09 -34.24 -20.92
C LYS A 380 -0.17 -33.11 -21.39
N ALA A 381 -0.51 -31.85 -21.11
CA ALA A 381 0.29 -30.68 -21.48
C ALA A 381 1.67 -30.70 -20.81
N VAL A 382 1.72 -31.05 -19.54
CA VAL A 382 2.96 -31.15 -18.75
C VAL A 382 3.80 -32.35 -19.20
N MET A 383 3.21 -33.56 -19.28
CA MET A 383 3.93 -34.79 -19.65
C MET A 383 4.57 -34.66 -21.03
N LYS A 384 3.88 -34.09 -22.01
CA LYS A 384 4.38 -33.88 -23.36
C LYS A 384 5.62 -32.96 -23.42
N ARG A 385 5.81 -32.14 -22.40
CA ARG A 385 6.81 -31.07 -22.39
C ARG A 385 7.78 -31.13 -21.24
N PHE A 386 7.81 -32.27 -20.56
CA PHE A 386 8.80 -32.46 -19.51
C PHE A 386 10.20 -32.29 -20.11
N PRO A 387 11.09 -31.50 -19.49
CA PRO A 387 12.38 -31.15 -20.11
C PRO A 387 13.39 -32.32 -20.16
N THR A 388 13.13 -33.41 -19.42
CA THR A 388 13.98 -34.62 -19.36
C THR A 388 13.11 -35.87 -19.42
N SER A 389 13.74 -37.06 -19.51
CA SER A 389 12.99 -38.33 -19.55
C SER A 389 12.21 -38.56 -18.25
N LEU A 390 11.08 -39.26 -18.39
CA LEU A 390 10.23 -39.63 -17.28
C LEU A 390 10.32 -41.12 -17.01
N PRO A 391 10.58 -41.57 -15.79
CA PRO A 391 10.43 -42.97 -15.42
C PRO A 391 9.01 -43.49 -15.71
N LYS A 392 8.91 -44.75 -16.17
CA LYS A 392 7.60 -45.36 -16.49
C LYS A 392 6.61 -45.31 -15.35
N GLU A 393 7.06 -45.34 -14.10
CA GLU A 393 6.27 -45.24 -12.90
C GLU A 393 5.64 -43.87 -12.75
N TYR A 394 6.34 -42.80 -13.18
CA TYR A 394 5.92 -41.40 -13.10
C TYR A 394 5.11 -40.93 -14.31
N GLU A 395 5.22 -41.63 -15.46
CA GLU A 395 4.39 -41.35 -16.64
C GLU A 395 2.89 -41.67 -16.43
N LYS A 396 2.58 -42.50 -15.44
CA LYS A 396 1.20 -42.84 -15.14
C LYS A 396 0.44 -41.58 -14.64
N ASN A 397 -0.63 -41.19 -15.29
CA ASN A 397 -1.47 -40.04 -14.92
C ASN A 397 -1.86 -40.06 -13.42
N ARG A 398 -2.01 -41.23 -12.81
CA ARG A 398 -2.33 -41.35 -11.38
C ARG A 398 -1.21 -40.81 -10.48
N PHE A 399 0.06 -40.86 -10.91
CA PHE A 399 1.20 -40.48 -10.08
C PHE A 399 1.10 -38.98 -9.70
N LEU A 400 1.02 -38.08 -10.68
CA LEU A 400 0.88 -36.63 -10.41
C LEU A 400 -0.42 -36.27 -9.70
N LYS A 401 -1.51 -37.05 -9.90
CA LYS A 401 -2.77 -36.83 -9.18
C LYS A 401 -2.69 -37.14 -7.68
N THR A 402 -1.76 -37.99 -7.28
CA THR A 402 -1.64 -38.48 -5.89
C THR A 402 -0.48 -37.87 -5.10
N LEU A 403 0.30 -36.99 -5.71
CA LEU A 403 1.39 -36.30 -5.00
C LEU A 403 0.85 -35.55 -3.77
N PRO A 404 1.49 -35.72 -2.61
CA PRO A 404 1.19 -34.90 -1.42
C PRO A 404 1.55 -33.44 -1.65
N ILE A 405 0.96 -32.56 -0.83
CA ILE A 405 1.32 -31.13 -0.79
C ILE A 405 2.79 -30.98 -0.38
N GLY A 406 3.51 -30.06 -1.06
CA GLY A 406 4.93 -29.83 -0.79
C GLY A 406 5.88 -30.87 -1.40
N ILE A 407 5.34 -31.80 -2.20
CA ILE A 407 6.14 -32.74 -3.00
C ILE A 407 5.95 -32.42 -4.47
N ALA A 408 7.05 -32.40 -5.23
CA ALA A 408 7.06 -32.09 -6.64
C ALA A 408 7.90 -33.08 -7.45
N LEU A 409 7.48 -33.35 -8.67
CA LEU A 409 8.31 -34.01 -9.70
C LEU A 409 9.11 -32.92 -10.40
N VAL A 410 10.42 -33.07 -10.40
CA VAL A 410 11.38 -32.06 -10.91
C VAL A 410 12.16 -32.63 -12.07
N GLY A 411 12.36 -31.84 -13.11
CA GLY A 411 13.21 -32.16 -14.23
C GLY A 411 13.88 -30.94 -14.81
N ASP A 412 15.08 -31.09 -15.32
CA ASP A 412 15.85 -30.06 -16.00
C ASP A 412 16.38 -30.51 -17.36
N ARG A 413 16.80 -29.54 -18.17
CA ARG A 413 17.40 -29.78 -19.50
C ARG A 413 18.92 -29.97 -19.45
N SER A 414 19.52 -29.96 -18.27
CA SER A 414 20.97 -30.08 -18.20
C SER A 414 21.43 -31.48 -18.70
N GLU A 415 22.57 -31.51 -19.36
CA GLU A 415 23.18 -32.76 -19.80
C GLU A 415 23.57 -33.67 -18.62
N GLU A 416 23.57 -33.11 -17.43
CA GLU A 416 23.94 -33.77 -16.18
C GLU A 416 22.76 -34.51 -15.52
N SER A 417 21.56 -34.33 -16.05
CA SER A 417 20.33 -34.94 -15.53
C SER A 417 19.79 -35.96 -16.52
N ASN A 418 19.75 -37.22 -16.11
CA ASN A 418 19.26 -38.29 -16.98
C ASN A 418 17.76 -38.44 -16.99
N ARG A 419 17.08 -38.08 -15.89
CA ARG A 419 15.64 -38.22 -15.73
C ARG A 419 15.04 -37.30 -14.70
N ALA A 420 13.72 -37.15 -14.72
CA ALA A 420 12.96 -36.50 -13.67
C ALA A 420 12.98 -37.29 -12.35
N PHE A 421 12.88 -36.60 -11.22
CA PHE A 421 12.92 -37.19 -9.89
C PHE A 421 12.03 -36.40 -8.91
N VAL A 422 11.76 -37.00 -7.76
CA VAL A 422 10.80 -36.46 -6.81
C VAL A 422 11.50 -35.77 -5.62
N VAL A 423 11.06 -34.55 -5.32
CA VAL A 423 11.64 -33.71 -4.29
C VAL A 423 10.56 -33.29 -3.29
N LYS A 424 10.85 -33.41 -2.01
CA LYS A 424 10.12 -32.71 -0.96
C LYS A 424 10.71 -31.31 -0.85
N ILE A 425 9.90 -30.34 -1.14
CA ILE A 425 10.28 -28.92 -1.09
C ILE A 425 10.54 -28.52 0.37
N ARG A 426 11.58 -27.69 0.62
CA ARG A 426 11.91 -27.23 1.97
C ARG A 426 10.83 -26.31 2.55
N PRO A 427 10.68 -26.24 3.88
CA PRO A 427 9.84 -25.24 4.50
C PRO A 427 10.43 -23.83 4.31
N ARG A 428 9.54 -22.81 4.26
CA ARG A 428 9.93 -21.41 4.13
C ARG A 428 10.45 -20.85 5.45
N PHE A 429 11.49 -20.01 5.38
CA PHE A 429 11.95 -19.24 6.54
C PHE A 429 10.95 -18.14 6.91
N SER A 430 10.40 -17.48 5.90
CA SER A 430 9.49 -16.35 6.05
C SER A 430 8.03 -16.79 6.11
N GLN A 431 7.19 -15.92 6.66
CA GLN A 431 5.74 -16.09 6.73
C GLN A 431 5.12 -16.23 5.34
N HIS A 432 4.07 -17.02 5.21
CA HIS A 432 3.31 -17.22 3.98
C HIS A 432 1.81 -17.07 4.23
N GLU A 433 1.18 -16.07 3.61
CA GLU A 433 -0.25 -15.75 3.78
C GLU A 433 -1.16 -16.42 2.72
N GLY A 434 -0.62 -17.26 1.86
CA GLY A 434 -1.39 -17.95 0.79
C GLY A 434 -2.31 -19.07 1.27
N ARG A 435 -2.65 -19.13 2.57
CA ARG A 435 -3.55 -20.13 3.14
C ARG A 435 -5.01 -19.68 3.07
N GLU A 436 -5.89 -20.64 2.93
CA GLU A 436 -7.33 -20.39 3.06
C GLU A 436 -7.65 -20.03 4.52
N ILE A 437 -8.17 -18.84 4.74
CA ILE A 437 -8.77 -18.48 6.03
C ILE A 437 -10.11 -19.21 6.12
N GLY A 438 -10.28 -20.05 7.13
CA GLY A 438 -11.53 -20.73 7.36
C GLY A 438 -12.68 -19.72 7.49
N THR A 439 -13.63 -19.77 6.59
CA THR A 439 -14.79 -18.86 6.55
C THR A 439 -15.87 -19.21 7.59
N ILE A 440 -15.79 -20.40 8.15
CA ILE A 440 -16.69 -20.87 9.21
C ILE A 440 -15.80 -21.50 10.29
N GLU A 441 -15.64 -20.82 11.41
CA GLU A 441 -15.05 -21.40 12.59
C GLU A 441 -16.07 -22.39 13.18
N VAL A 442 -15.94 -23.67 12.81
CA VAL A 442 -16.76 -24.74 13.39
C VAL A 442 -16.11 -25.12 14.72
N GLY A 443 -16.63 -24.54 15.83
CA GLY A 443 -16.44 -25.09 17.16
C GLY A 443 -15.02 -24.97 17.75
N GLU A 444 -14.30 -23.89 17.53
CA GLU A 444 -13.26 -23.54 18.49
C GLU A 444 -13.97 -23.23 19.81
N LYS A 445 -13.73 -24.05 20.84
CA LYS A 445 -14.11 -23.71 22.21
C LYS A 445 -13.48 -22.36 22.56
N LEU A 446 -14.25 -21.51 23.19
CA LEU A 446 -13.79 -20.22 23.69
C LEU A 446 -12.53 -20.43 24.52
N ASP A 447 -11.38 -19.98 24.05
CA ASP A 447 -10.17 -19.91 24.85
C ASP A 447 -10.22 -18.65 25.71
N ILE A 448 -10.65 -18.81 26.96
CA ILE A 448 -10.73 -17.72 27.93
C ILE A 448 -9.35 -17.06 28.11
N ASN A 449 -8.25 -17.79 27.95
CA ASN A 449 -6.90 -17.21 28.09
C ASN A 449 -6.61 -16.22 26.97
N ARG A 450 -7.03 -16.49 25.72
CA ARG A 450 -6.90 -15.56 24.60
C ARG A 450 -7.72 -14.27 24.82
N LEU A 451 -8.88 -14.38 25.44
CA LEU A 451 -9.73 -13.25 25.80
C LEU A 451 -9.09 -12.42 26.93
N VAL A 452 -8.57 -13.09 27.96
CA VAL A 452 -7.83 -12.46 29.07
C VAL A 452 -6.58 -11.73 28.56
N ASP A 453 -5.83 -12.33 27.63
CA ASP A 453 -4.67 -11.68 27.00
C ASP A 453 -5.04 -10.46 26.18
N LEU A 454 -6.16 -10.51 25.42
CA LEU A 454 -6.63 -9.38 24.64
C LEU A 454 -7.02 -8.18 25.52
N ILE A 455 -7.82 -8.45 26.57
CA ILE A 455 -8.23 -7.42 27.53
C ILE A 455 -7.00 -6.91 28.30
N GLY A 456 -6.10 -7.80 28.70
CA GLY A 456 -4.87 -7.46 29.39
C GLY A 456 -3.93 -6.58 28.57
N LYS A 457 -3.80 -6.79 27.25
CA LYS A 457 -3.03 -5.91 26.35
C LYS A 457 -3.65 -4.52 26.24
N LYS A 458 -4.98 -4.45 26.05
CA LYS A 458 -5.66 -3.16 26.02
C LYS A 458 -5.54 -2.38 27.33
N LEU A 459 -5.59 -3.10 28.45
CA LEU A 459 -5.39 -2.52 29.78
C LEU A 459 -3.95 -1.99 29.97
N GLU A 460 -2.95 -2.72 29.46
CA GLU A 460 -1.55 -2.25 29.45
C GLU A 460 -1.31 -1.03 28.56
N GLU A 461 -2.05 -0.92 27.45
CA GLU A 461 -1.97 0.23 26.54
C GLU A 461 -2.63 1.48 27.14
N MET A 462 -3.74 1.31 27.85
CA MET A 462 -4.59 2.41 28.33
C MET A 462 -4.41 2.74 29.81
N GLY A 463 -3.81 1.85 30.61
CA GLY A 463 -3.64 1.97 32.06
C GLY A 463 -4.92 1.76 32.85
N GLN A 464 -6.07 2.03 32.26
CA GLN A 464 -7.38 1.77 32.80
C GLN A 464 -8.34 1.34 31.69
N LEU A 465 -9.28 0.47 32.00
CA LEU A 465 -10.30 0.00 31.08
C LEU A 465 -11.66 -0.01 31.78
N SER A 466 -12.62 0.77 31.28
CA SER A 466 -13.96 0.81 31.88
C SER A 466 -14.69 -0.53 31.72
N LEU A 467 -15.51 -0.89 32.69
CA LEU A 467 -16.31 -2.12 32.64
C LEU A 467 -17.22 -2.15 31.40
N LEU A 468 -17.75 -1.02 30.96
CA LEU A 468 -18.51 -0.91 29.71
C LEU A 468 -17.71 -1.38 28.50
N LYS A 469 -16.44 -1.01 28.40
CA LYS A 469 -15.56 -1.48 27.32
C LYS A 469 -15.20 -2.96 27.43
N VAL A 470 -15.07 -3.47 28.64
CA VAL A 470 -14.90 -4.91 28.89
C VAL A 470 -16.14 -5.64 28.41
N ASP A 471 -17.33 -5.18 28.77
CA ASP A 471 -18.60 -5.78 28.35
C ASP A 471 -18.78 -5.75 26.82
N GLU A 472 -18.42 -4.66 26.14
CA GLU A 472 -18.43 -4.59 24.67
C GLU A 472 -17.54 -5.66 24.01
N ILE A 473 -16.36 -5.89 24.60
CA ILE A 473 -15.44 -6.94 24.14
C ILE A 473 -16.06 -8.32 24.39
N LEU A 474 -16.56 -8.56 25.58
CA LEU A 474 -17.20 -9.82 25.96
C LEU A 474 -18.43 -10.11 25.11
N ASP A 475 -19.28 -9.12 24.85
CA ASP A 475 -20.45 -9.25 23.98
C ASP A 475 -20.07 -9.58 22.53
N THR A 476 -18.97 -9.03 22.04
CA THR A 476 -18.44 -9.37 20.73
C THR A 476 -18.03 -10.84 20.68
N PHE A 477 -17.38 -11.34 21.71
CA PHE A 477 -16.97 -12.73 21.84
C PHE A 477 -18.18 -13.66 22.07
N LYS A 478 -19.15 -13.30 22.94
CA LYS A 478 -20.43 -14.05 23.13
C LYS A 478 -21.16 -14.23 21.79
N ARG A 479 -21.27 -13.17 20.99
CA ARG A 479 -21.90 -13.26 19.65
C ARG A 479 -21.12 -14.14 18.69
N ARG A 480 -19.78 -14.14 18.79
CA ARG A 480 -18.90 -14.91 17.89
C ARG A 480 -18.87 -16.39 18.21
N TYR A 481 -18.83 -16.75 19.50
CA TYR A 481 -18.64 -18.13 19.95
C TYR A 481 -19.93 -18.80 20.43
N GLY A 482 -21.00 -18.04 20.67
CA GLY A 482 -22.29 -18.57 21.13
C GLY A 482 -22.26 -19.16 22.55
N GLU A 483 -21.18 -18.92 23.31
CA GLU A 483 -21.01 -19.38 24.70
C GLU A 483 -21.24 -18.22 25.67
N GLU A 484 -21.83 -18.52 26.84
CA GLU A 484 -21.89 -17.58 27.95
C GLU A 484 -20.52 -17.43 28.59
N ILE A 485 -20.05 -16.21 28.73
CA ILE A 485 -18.77 -15.87 29.35
C ILE A 485 -19.06 -15.28 30.70
N ASP A 486 -18.47 -15.86 31.73
CA ASP A 486 -18.50 -15.28 33.08
C ASP A 486 -17.60 -14.05 33.14
N THR A 487 -18.21 -12.87 33.16
CA THR A 487 -17.53 -11.58 33.16
C THR A 487 -16.62 -11.44 34.41
N ASP A 488 -17.09 -11.90 35.56
CA ASP A 488 -16.36 -11.77 36.82
C ASP A 488 -15.11 -12.67 36.84
N GLU A 489 -15.18 -13.88 36.27
CA GLU A 489 -14.04 -14.77 36.07
C GLU A 489 -12.98 -14.14 35.16
N VAL A 490 -13.37 -13.54 34.06
CA VAL A 490 -12.45 -12.88 33.12
C VAL A 490 -11.77 -11.68 33.76
N ILE A 491 -12.53 -10.83 34.45
CA ILE A 491 -12.00 -9.65 35.16
C ILE A 491 -11.00 -10.09 36.24
N ASP A 492 -11.34 -11.08 37.06
CA ASP A 492 -10.46 -11.59 38.12
C ASP A 492 -9.14 -12.14 37.53
N ARG A 493 -9.20 -12.88 36.40
CA ARG A 493 -8.01 -13.38 35.71
C ARG A 493 -7.15 -12.26 35.12
N VAL A 494 -7.77 -11.24 34.51
CA VAL A 494 -7.06 -10.06 33.99
C VAL A 494 -6.37 -9.29 35.11
N CYS A 495 -7.06 -9.06 36.22
CA CYS A 495 -6.51 -8.39 37.41
C CYS A 495 -5.31 -9.14 37.97
N LYS A 496 -5.41 -10.48 38.13
CA LYS A 496 -4.31 -11.32 38.59
C LYS A 496 -3.11 -11.34 37.65
N LEU A 497 -3.37 -11.44 36.32
CA LEU A 497 -2.31 -11.54 35.33
C LEU A 497 -1.52 -10.21 35.17
N LYS A 498 -2.22 -9.06 35.29
CA LYS A 498 -1.63 -7.74 35.05
C LYS A 498 -1.34 -6.94 36.28
N GLY A 499 -1.63 -7.49 37.47
CA GLY A 499 -1.49 -6.79 38.75
C GLY A 499 -2.41 -5.56 38.85
N ALA A 500 -3.56 -5.63 38.16
CA ALA A 500 -4.55 -4.57 38.14
C ALA A 500 -5.57 -4.70 39.27
N VAL A 501 -6.26 -3.65 39.60
CA VAL A 501 -7.29 -3.58 40.64
C VAL A 501 -8.61 -3.18 40.02
N LEU A 502 -9.68 -3.84 40.44
CA LEU A 502 -11.04 -3.46 40.05
C LEU A 502 -11.51 -2.30 40.93
N GLU A 503 -11.78 -1.17 40.36
CA GLU A 503 -12.45 -0.02 40.95
C GLU A 503 -13.94 0.03 40.55
N GLU A 504 -14.76 0.90 41.18
CA GLU A 504 -16.23 0.90 41.02
C GLU A 504 -16.75 0.80 39.58
N SER A 505 -15.99 1.30 38.55
CA SER A 505 -16.42 1.32 37.16
C SER A 505 -15.34 0.96 36.14
N ALA A 506 -14.14 0.57 36.59
CA ALA A 506 -13.01 0.28 35.71
C ALA A 506 -12.00 -0.67 36.32
N ILE A 507 -11.24 -1.37 35.49
CA ILE A 507 -10.02 -2.10 35.86
C ILE A 507 -8.84 -1.13 35.69
N VAL A 508 -8.02 -0.95 36.73
CA VAL A 508 -6.94 0.03 36.77
C VAL A 508 -5.60 -0.66 37.14
N ILE A 509 -4.53 -0.30 36.43
CA ILE A 509 -3.17 -0.75 36.82
C ILE A 509 -2.59 0.26 37.81
N PRO A 510 -2.35 -0.11 39.09
CA PRO A 510 -1.79 0.80 40.07
C PRO A 510 -0.40 1.31 39.66
N GLY A 511 -0.22 2.64 39.66
CA GLY A 511 1.03 3.28 39.25
C GLY A 511 1.26 3.43 37.76
N PHE A 512 0.23 3.20 36.93
CA PHE A 512 0.30 3.38 35.48
C PHE A 512 0.58 4.84 35.12
N GLU A 513 0.01 5.82 35.82
CA GLU A 513 0.29 7.24 35.59
C GLU A 513 1.79 7.57 35.65
N LYS A 514 2.54 6.90 36.54
CA LYS A 514 4.00 7.05 36.58
C LYS A 514 4.72 6.42 35.36
N ARG A 515 4.12 5.39 34.74
CA ARG A 515 4.69 4.75 33.54
C ARG A 515 4.36 5.53 32.26
N VAL A 516 3.19 6.15 32.16
CA VAL A 516 2.80 7.00 31.04
C VAL A 516 3.63 8.29 31.04
N GLU A 517 3.82 8.95 32.18
CA GLU A 517 4.74 10.10 32.30
C GLU A 517 6.15 9.76 31.83
N ALA A 518 6.67 8.57 32.14
CA ALA A 518 7.98 8.11 31.69
C ALA A 518 8.02 7.79 30.17
N ARG A 519 6.90 7.41 29.54
CA ARG A 519 6.81 7.20 28.09
C ARG A 519 6.64 8.51 27.32
N GLU A 520 5.90 9.47 27.84
CA GLU A 520 5.72 10.80 27.26
C GLU A 520 7.04 11.60 27.24
N GLU A 521 7.91 11.39 28.20
CA GLU A 521 9.29 11.96 28.18
C GLU A 521 10.19 11.40 27.06
N LEU A 522 9.83 10.29 26.44
CA LEU A 522 10.66 9.57 25.47
C LEU A 522 10.33 9.88 23.98
N GLU A 523 9.21 10.52 23.65
CA GLU A 523 8.91 10.92 22.28
C GLU A 523 9.70 12.16 21.88
N LYS A 524 10.88 11.93 21.28
CA LYS A 524 11.73 12.95 20.68
C LYS A 524 11.00 13.64 19.53
N GLY A 525 10.59 14.89 19.70
CA GLY A 525 10.20 15.75 18.59
C GLY A 525 8.89 16.53 18.73
N GLN A 526 8.19 16.48 19.85
CA GLN A 526 7.00 17.32 20.07
C GLN A 526 7.36 18.81 20.09
N LYS A 527 6.61 19.62 19.33
CA LYS A 527 6.80 21.07 19.23
C LYS A 527 5.66 21.77 19.94
N ALA A 528 5.98 22.79 20.73
CA ALA A 528 4.99 23.61 21.38
C ALA A 528 5.28 25.10 21.13
N PHE A 529 4.23 25.92 21.17
CA PHE A 529 4.39 27.38 21.19
C PHE A 529 5.02 27.82 22.52
N VAL A 530 5.82 28.86 22.44
CA VAL A 530 6.45 29.45 23.64
C VAL A 530 5.39 30.10 24.54
N LEU A 531 5.45 29.78 25.83
CA LEU A 531 4.63 30.41 26.86
C LEU A 531 5.01 31.91 26.99
N LYS A 532 4.07 32.80 26.74
CA LYS A 532 4.27 34.26 26.86
C LYS A 532 3.64 34.88 28.10
N ILE A 533 2.67 34.19 28.68
CA ILE A 533 1.93 34.66 29.86
C ILE A 533 2.22 33.73 31.03
N ASP A 534 2.94 34.22 32.03
CA ASP A 534 3.28 33.47 33.23
C ASP A 534 2.11 33.38 34.23
N GLU A 535 2.26 32.54 35.26
CA GLU A 535 1.23 32.30 36.28
C GLU A 535 0.83 33.58 37.02
N SER A 536 1.73 34.52 37.25
CA SER A 536 1.47 35.78 37.96
C SER A 536 0.57 36.69 37.14
N GLN A 537 0.82 36.79 35.84
CA GLN A 537 0.00 37.55 34.91
C GLN A 537 -1.40 36.94 34.74
N VAL A 538 -1.48 35.59 34.75
CA VAL A 538 -2.78 34.89 34.70
C VAL A 538 -3.57 35.10 35.97
N LYS A 539 -2.96 35.06 37.16
CA LYS A 539 -3.63 35.41 38.41
C LYS A 539 -4.24 36.80 38.36
N ALA A 540 -3.48 37.78 37.87
CA ALA A 540 -3.99 39.15 37.74
C ALA A 540 -5.15 39.27 36.75
N ARG A 541 -5.16 38.51 35.65
CA ARG A 541 -6.26 38.41 34.70
C ARG A 541 -7.49 37.71 35.30
N ALA A 542 -7.27 36.59 35.97
CA ALA A 542 -8.30 35.82 36.64
C ALA A 542 -9.04 36.63 37.69
N GLU A 543 -8.34 37.40 38.51
CA GLU A 543 -8.98 38.32 39.47
C GLU A 543 -9.88 39.39 38.82
N ARG A 544 -9.59 39.84 37.59
CA ARG A 544 -10.42 40.73 36.81
C ARG A 544 -11.66 40.03 36.22
N MET A 545 -11.55 38.75 35.91
CA MET A 545 -12.62 37.94 35.34
C MET A 545 -13.57 37.39 36.41
N ARG A 546 -13.17 37.43 37.67
CA ARG A 546 -13.92 36.96 38.81
C ARG A 546 -15.21 37.77 38.98
N GLN A 547 -16.35 37.08 39.05
CA GLN A 547 -17.63 37.71 39.32
C GLN A 547 -17.67 38.18 40.80
N LYS A 548 -17.95 39.48 41.02
CA LYS A 548 -18.07 40.08 42.34
C LYS A 548 -19.52 40.51 42.55
N LYS A 549 -19.99 40.49 43.81
CA LYS A 549 -21.28 41.01 44.14
C LYS A 549 -21.33 42.51 43.83
N THR A 550 -22.33 42.94 43.07
CA THR A 550 -22.56 44.35 42.77
C THR A 550 -23.30 44.99 43.98
N LEU A 551 -22.74 46.06 44.57
CA LEU A 551 -23.29 46.73 45.75
C LEU A 551 -23.46 45.86 47.01
N GLY A 552 -22.73 44.71 47.10
CA GLY A 552 -22.77 43.84 48.27
C GLY A 552 -24.05 42.99 48.43
N LEU A 553 -25.05 43.14 47.56
CA LEU A 553 -26.37 42.53 47.69
C LEU A 553 -26.79 41.66 46.49
N PHE A 554 -26.30 41.96 45.29
CA PHE A 554 -26.67 41.24 44.08
C PHE A 554 -25.46 40.70 43.34
N GLY A 555 -25.53 39.42 42.91
CA GLY A 555 -24.47 38.71 42.15
C GLY A 555 -23.86 37.56 42.95
N ARG A 556 -23.11 36.72 42.24
CA ARG A 556 -22.40 35.56 42.81
C ARG A 556 -20.98 35.97 43.13
N GLU A 557 -20.51 35.63 44.31
CA GLU A 557 -19.11 35.84 44.67
C GLU A 557 -18.31 34.58 44.33
N GLU A 558 -17.37 34.72 43.39
CA GLU A 558 -16.47 33.65 43.00
C GLU A 558 -15.12 33.79 43.70
N LYS A 559 -14.50 32.63 44.01
CA LYS A 559 -13.11 32.55 44.47
C LYS A 559 -12.31 31.80 43.43
N LEU A 560 -11.09 32.25 43.21
CA LEU A 560 -10.13 31.52 42.38
C LEU A 560 -9.76 30.24 43.13
N LYS A 561 -10.03 29.07 42.54
CA LYS A 561 -9.77 27.78 43.14
C LYS A 561 -8.46 27.19 42.68
N GLU A 562 -8.23 27.20 41.34
CA GLU A 562 -7.11 26.52 40.73
C GLU A 562 -6.66 27.18 39.44
N LEU A 563 -5.37 27.08 39.15
CA LEU A 563 -4.74 27.45 37.88
C LEU A 563 -3.96 26.26 37.37
N ARG A 564 -4.27 25.80 36.16
CA ARG A 564 -3.52 24.73 35.48
C ARG A 564 -3.04 25.19 34.12
N LEU A 565 -1.79 24.92 33.83
CA LEU A 565 -1.23 25.07 32.48
C LEU A 565 -1.47 23.78 31.71
N VAL A 566 -2.23 23.85 30.65
CA VAL A 566 -2.55 22.73 29.76
C VAL A 566 -2.05 23.06 28.37
N TYR A 567 -1.41 22.11 27.72
CA TYR A 567 -1.04 22.22 26.31
C TYR A 567 -2.09 21.51 25.46
N GLU A 568 -2.88 22.31 24.75
CA GLU A 568 -3.92 21.82 23.84
C GLU A 568 -3.32 21.53 22.45
N PRO A 569 -3.66 20.40 21.81
CA PRO A 569 -3.17 20.09 20.48
C PRO A 569 -3.75 21.07 19.45
N VAL A 570 -2.89 21.57 18.59
CA VAL A 570 -3.23 22.39 17.43
C VAL A 570 -2.60 21.74 16.20
N TYR A 571 -3.42 21.48 15.20
CA TYR A 571 -2.98 20.86 13.97
C TYR A 571 -2.51 21.94 12.99
N LYS A 572 -1.23 21.90 12.65
CA LYS A 572 -0.67 22.70 11.55
C LYS A 572 -0.92 21.94 10.26
N VAL A 573 -1.82 22.44 9.44
CA VAL A 573 -2.22 21.79 8.19
C VAL A 573 -1.70 22.60 7.01
N LYS A 574 -0.93 21.95 6.15
CA LYS A 574 -0.45 22.53 4.89
C LYS A 574 -1.40 22.15 3.76
N TYR A 575 -1.92 23.15 3.07
CA TYR A 575 -2.81 23.01 1.93
C TYR A 575 -2.15 23.51 0.65
N GLU A 576 -2.59 23.00 -0.49
CA GLU A 576 -2.40 23.61 -1.80
C GLU A 576 -3.74 24.07 -2.34
N LEU A 577 -3.88 25.37 -2.58
CA LEU A 577 -5.01 25.93 -3.31
C LEU A 577 -4.74 25.83 -4.81
N VAL A 578 -5.65 25.19 -5.54
CA VAL A 578 -5.60 25.13 -7.01
C VAL A 578 -6.17 26.41 -7.56
N LEU A 579 -5.35 27.18 -8.26
CA LEU A 579 -5.78 28.44 -8.91
C LEU A 579 -6.47 28.15 -10.25
N ASP A 580 -7.46 28.96 -10.61
CA ASP A 580 -8.14 28.88 -11.92
C ASP A 580 -7.17 29.12 -13.10
N SER A 581 -6.03 29.75 -12.85
CA SER A 581 -4.94 29.96 -13.80
C SER A 581 -4.05 28.71 -14.05
N GLY A 582 -4.32 27.58 -13.37
CA GLY A 582 -3.57 26.34 -13.52
C GLY A 582 -2.29 26.25 -12.68
N GLY A 583 -2.15 27.05 -11.63
CA GLY A 583 -1.06 27.00 -10.66
C GLY A 583 -1.54 26.50 -9.29
N TYR A 584 -0.56 26.24 -8.38
CA TYR A 584 -0.83 25.91 -6.99
C TYR A 584 -0.28 27.02 -6.08
N LYS A 585 -1.06 27.40 -5.05
CA LYS A 585 -0.61 28.30 -3.99
C LYS A 585 -0.55 27.53 -2.68
N PRO A 586 0.61 27.45 -2.01
CA PRO A 586 0.70 26.83 -0.70
C PRO A 586 0.00 27.69 0.35
N LEU A 587 -0.73 27.04 1.24
CA LEU A 587 -1.39 27.66 2.37
C LEU A 587 -1.08 26.85 3.62
N THR A 588 -0.92 27.51 4.77
CA THR A 588 -0.81 26.81 6.05
C THR A 588 -1.83 27.41 7.04
N MET A 589 -2.55 26.55 7.72
CA MET A 589 -3.54 26.91 8.74
C MET A 589 -3.28 26.12 10.02
N TYR A 590 -3.69 26.70 11.14
CA TYR A 590 -3.71 26.03 12.42
C TYR A 590 -5.16 25.79 12.83
N VAL A 591 -5.45 24.59 13.33
CA VAL A 591 -6.79 24.17 13.73
C VAL A 591 -6.71 23.54 15.12
N ASP A 592 -7.44 24.05 16.09
CA ASP A 592 -7.47 23.45 17.44
C ASP A 592 -8.52 22.33 17.59
N SER A 593 -8.58 21.74 18.77
CA SER A 593 -9.49 20.65 19.10
C SER A 593 -10.99 21.02 18.95
N ASP A 594 -11.33 22.28 19.03
CA ASP A 594 -12.70 22.79 18.85
C ASP A 594 -13.04 23.14 17.40
N TYR A 595 -12.15 22.75 16.44
CA TYR A 595 -12.20 23.12 15.02
C TYR A 595 -12.22 24.64 14.78
N GLU A 596 -11.60 25.39 15.68
CA GLU A 596 -11.34 26.80 15.47
C GLU A 596 -10.10 26.95 14.60
N PHE A 597 -10.23 27.74 13.52
CA PHE A 597 -9.13 27.97 12.57
C PHE A 597 -8.37 29.25 12.93
N TYR A 598 -7.04 29.17 12.86
CA TYR A 598 -6.13 30.26 13.13
C TYR A 598 -5.20 30.47 11.93
N TYR A 599 -4.77 31.71 11.77
CA TYR A 599 -3.71 32.09 10.83
C TYR A 599 -2.64 32.90 11.56
N TRP A 600 -1.46 32.97 10.97
CA TRP A 600 -0.36 33.73 11.54
C TRP A 600 -0.27 35.11 10.89
N ASP A 601 -0.34 36.16 11.69
CA ASP A 601 -0.04 37.55 11.34
C ASP A 601 0.65 38.22 12.52
N LYS A 602 1.98 38.05 12.63
CA LYS A 602 2.82 38.46 13.79
C LYS A 602 2.39 37.84 15.13
N SER A 603 1.24 37.24 15.19
CA SER A 603 0.67 36.46 16.30
C SER A 603 -0.35 35.47 15.73
N LEU A 604 -0.71 34.44 16.50
CA LEU A 604 -1.75 33.51 16.12
C LEU A 604 -3.12 34.21 16.26
N LYS A 605 -3.80 34.46 15.16
CA LYS A 605 -5.10 35.12 15.10
C LYS A 605 -6.19 34.13 14.70
N LYS A 606 -7.29 34.14 15.43
CA LYS A 606 -8.46 33.32 15.15
C LYS A 606 -9.22 33.85 13.92
N THR A 607 -9.62 32.94 13.02
CA THR A 607 -10.56 33.27 11.95
C THR A 607 -11.95 33.42 12.55
N ARG A 608 -12.64 34.53 12.28
CA ARG A 608 -13.93 34.78 12.87
C ARG A 608 -15.03 33.89 12.28
N ASP A 609 -15.87 33.33 13.14
CA ASP A 609 -17.17 32.71 12.82
C ASP A 609 -17.15 31.55 11.79
N MET A 610 -16.15 30.69 11.86
CA MET A 610 -16.03 29.55 10.94
C MET A 610 -16.61 28.23 11.47
N LYS A 611 -16.85 28.12 12.77
CA LYS A 611 -17.33 26.89 13.42
C LYS A 611 -18.69 26.43 12.87
N GLU A 612 -19.59 27.34 12.58
CA GLU A 612 -20.92 27.06 12.03
C GLU A 612 -20.89 26.39 10.64
N LEU A 613 -19.76 26.50 9.92
CA LEU A 613 -19.60 25.92 8.59
C LEU A 613 -19.18 24.46 8.63
N ILE A 614 -18.63 24.00 9.75
CA ILE A 614 -18.06 22.65 9.88
C ILE A 614 -19.14 21.56 9.77
N ASP A 615 -20.34 21.84 10.28
CA ASP A 615 -21.44 20.89 10.33
C ASP A 615 -22.30 20.88 9.06
N LEU A 616 -22.03 21.77 8.10
CA LEU A 616 -22.74 21.77 6.82
C LEU A 616 -22.35 20.55 5.96
N ASP A 617 -23.34 19.92 5.35
CA ASP A 617 -23.09 18.85 4.36
C ASP A 617 -22.55 19.41 3.02
N GLU A 618 -22.08 18.53 2.15
CA GLU A 618 -21.49 18.89 0.86
C GLU A 618 -22.44 19.69 -0.05
N ARG A 619 -23.75 19.39 -0.03
CA ARG A 619 -24.74 20.08 -0.87
C ARG A 619 -24.97 21.50 -0.37
N ARG A 620 -25.08 21.68 0.96
CA ARG A 620 -25.21 23.00 1.59
C ARG A 620 -23.95 23.84 1.36
N MET A 621 -22.76 23.24 1.49
CA MET A 621 -21.50 23.92 1.21
C MET A 621 -21.40 24.40 -0.26
N ARG A 622 -21.82 23.60 -1.23
CA ARG A 622 -21.86 24.01 -2.65
C ARG A 622 -22.76 25.23 -2.88
N VAL A 623 -23.95 25.26 -2.25
CA VAL A 623 -24.87 26.39 -2.38
C VAL A 623 -24.28 27.65 -1.75
N LEU A 624 -23.69 27.55 -0.56
CA LEU A 624 -23.05 28.68 0.12
C LEU A 624 -21.87 29.24 -0.68
N THR A 625 -21.02 28.37 -1.24
CA THR A 625 -19.90 28.75 -2.10
C THR A 625 -20.37 29.43 -3.40
N ALA A 626 -21.45 28.94 -3.99
CA ALA A 626 -22.02 29.53 -5.19
C ALA A 626 -22.67 30.89 -4.90
N LEU A 627 -23.29 31.05 -3.73
CA LEU A 627 -23.87 32.32 -3.27
C LEU A 627 -22.81 33.42 -3.09
N GLY A 628 -21.60 33.08 -2.67
CA GLY A 628 -20.47 34.02 -2.62
C GLY A 628 -20.03 34.56 -4.01
N LYS A 629 -20.50 33.94 -5.10
CA LYS A 629 -20.18 34.33 -6.48
C LYS A 629 -21.37 34.94 -7.24
N THR A 630 -22.59 34.71 -6.81
CA THR A 630 -23.82 35.22 -7.45
C THR A 630 -25.03 35.18 -6.48
N ASP A 631 -25.86 36.22 -6.47
CA ASP A 631 -27.09 36.30 -5.70
C ASP A 631 -28.34 35.76 -6.44
N ASP A 632 -28.16 35.32 -7.69
CA ASP A 632 -29.24 34.78 -8.52
C ASP A 632 -29.41 33.26 -8.30
N PRO A 633 -30.56 32.80 -7.75
CA PRO A 633 -30.81 31.38 -7.48
C PRO A 633 -30.73 30.49 -8.72
N LYS A 634 -31.04 31.00 -9.93
CA LYS A 634 -30.92 30.26 -11.18
C LYS A 634 -29.46 29.94 -11.47
N LYS A 635 -28.58 30.93 -11.37
CA LYS A 635 -27.13 30.74 -11.57
C LYS A 635 -26.51 29.87 -10.49
N ILE A 636 -27.04 29.91 -9.25
CA ILE A 636 -26.63 28.99 -8.16
C ILE A 636 -27.02 27.55 -8.52
N THR A 637 -28.24 27.35 -9.04
CA THR A 637 -28.75 26.04 -9.51
C THR A 637 -27.84 25.46 -10.61
N ASP A 638 -27.51 26.25 -11.61
CA ASP A 638 -26.64 25.83 -12.72
C ASP A 638 -25.23 25.46 -12.23
N ARG A 639 -24.67 26.25 -11.31
CA ARG A 639 -23.32 26.02 -10.75
C ARG A 639 -23.24 24.81 -9.83
N THR A 640 -24.30 24.56 -9.06
CA THR A 640 -24.32 23.48 -8.05
C THR A 640 -24.82 22.17 -8.60
N ARG A 641 -25.49 22.18 -9.77
CA ARG A 641 -26.21 21.04 -10.36
C ARG A 641 -27.28 20.45 -9.42
N LEU A 642 -27.83 21.27 -8.55
CA LEU A 642 -28.95 20.93 -7.68
C LEU A 642 -30.27 21.41 -8.31
N THR A 643 -31.40 20.88 -7.86
CA THR A 643 -32.71 21.40 -8.30
C THR A 643 -32.97 22.77 -7.68
N MET A 644 -33.71 23.64 -8.39
CA MET A 644 -34.11 24.96 -7.90
C MET A 644 -34.78 24.84 -6.52
N GLN A 645 -35.62 23.84 -6.33
CA GLN A 645 -36.32 23.60 -5.06
C GLN A 645 -35.32 23.32 -3.91
N ALA A 646 -34.29 22.52 -4.14
CA ALA A 646 -33.24 22.22 -3.16
C ALA A 646 -32.42 23.49 -2.84
N VAL A 647 -32.02 24.25 -3.87
CA VAL A 647 -31.30 25.53 -3.69
C VAL A 647 -32.11 26.51 -2.83
N MET A 648 -33.37 26.72 -3.17
CA MET A 648 -34.25 27.62 -2.42
C MET A 648 -34.51 27.17 -0.98
N LYS A 649 -34.60 25.84 -0.77
CA LYS A 649 -34.70 25.28 0.59
C LYS A 649 -33.46 25.63 1.41
N TYR A 650 -32.27 25.38 0.88
CA TYR A 650 -31.01 25.64 1.60
C TYR A 650 -30.78 27.15 1.83
N LEU A 651 -31.11 28.01 0.87
CA LEU A 651 -31.00 29.45 1.04
C LEU A 651 -31.93 29.97 2.18
N ARG A 652 -33.12 29.38 2.33
CA ARG A 652 -34.01 29.69 3.45
C ARG A 652 -33.43 29.20 4.78
N GLU A 653 -32.95 27.95 4.84
CA GLU A 653 -32.29 27.42 6.03
C GLU A 653 -31.11 28.30 6.46
N PHE A 654 -30.29 28.78 5.50
CA PHE A 654 -29.20 29.72 5.79
C PHE A 654 -29.66 31.08 6.27
N ALA A 655 -30.77 31.58 5.77
CA ALA A 655 -31.36 32.84 6.26
C ALA A 655 -31.89 32.68 7.69
N ASP A 656 -32.57 31.58 7.98
CA ASP A 656 -33.12 31.26 9.30
C ASP A 656 -32.00 31.05 10.34
N SER A 657 -30.88 30.39 9.94
CA SER A 657 -29.69 30.21 10.80
C SER A 657 -28.81 31.46 10.88
N GLY A 658 -29.14 32.51 10.14
CA GLY A 658 -28.39 33.77 10.11
C GLY A 658 -27.05 33.69 9.39
N LEU A 659 -26.80 32.65 8.61
CA LEU A 659 -25.61 32.53 7.72
C LEU A 659 -25.73 33.46 6.49
N VAL A 660 -26.96 33.76 6.08
CA VAL A 660 -27.28 34.55 4.89
C VAL A 660 -28.31 35.59 5.23
N ASP A 661 -28.17 36.79 4.70
CA ASP A 661 -29.21 37.85 4.82
C ASP A 661 -30.17 37.75 3.63
N PHE A 662 -31.45 37.83 3.92
CA PHE A 662 -32.50 37.97 2.91
C PHE A 662 -33.08 39.37 2.95
N LYS A 663 -32.74 40.20 1.94
CA LYS A 663 -33.24 41.58 1.82
C LYS A 663 -33.59 41.86 0.37
N ASP A 664 -34.68 42.64 0.18
CA ASP A 664 -35.13 43.07 -1.15
C ASP A 664 -35.34 41.93 -2.15
N GLY A 665 -35.82 40.76 -1.64
CA GLY A 665 -36.05 39.58 -2.48
C GLY A 665 -34.80 38.82 -2.90
N LYS A 666 -33.61 39.16 -2.37
CA LYS A 666 -32.32 38.56 -2.71
C LYS A 666 -31.64 37.96 -1.47
N TYR A 667 -31.01 36.82 -1.70
CA TYR A 667 -30.14 36.17 -0.71
C TYR A 667 -28.71 36.68 -0.87
N ARG A 668 -28.10 37.15 0.20
CA ARG A 668 -26.71 37.61 0.21
C ARG A 668 -25.96 36.97 1.36
N ALA A 669 -24.79 36.43 1.09
CA ALA A 669 -23.90 35.98 2.16
C ALA A 669 -23.61 37.18 3.09
N ARG A 670 -23.67 36.99 4.41
CA ARG A 670 -23.31 38.07 5.36
C ARG A 670 -21.88 38.54 5.07
N LYS A 671 -21.56 39.81 5.34
CA LYS A 671 -20.23 40.40 5.13
C LYS A 671 -19.09 39.56 5.73
N ARG A 672 -19.36 38.83 6.82
CA ARG A 672 -18.40 37.90 7.42
C ARG A 672 -18.05 36.69 6.54
N PHE A 673 -18.89 36.37 5.54
CA PHE A 673 -18.67 35.31 4.55
C PHE A 673 -18.38 35.84 3.15
N ASP A 674 -18.77 37.09 2.83
CA ASP A 674 -18.46 37.75 1.53
C ASP A 674 -16.96 37.91 1.32
N ASN A 675 -16.26 38.13 2.39
CA ASN A 675 -14.80 38.22 2.46
C ASN A 675 -14.28 37.24 3.47
N LEU A 676 -14.69 36.13 3.68
CA LEU A 676 -14.24 35.20 4.73
C LEU A 676 -13.05 35.69 5.59
N GLY A 677 -12.60 36.93 5.37
CA GLY A 677 -11.42 37.59 5.92
C GLY A 677 -10.14 36.85 5.57
N ILE A 678 -10.25 35.91 4.65
CA ILE A 678 -9.23 34.92 4.34
C ILE A 678 -8.79 35.20 2.90
N GLU A 679 -8.03 36.26 2.71
CA GLU A 679 -7.20 36.29 1.52
C GLU A 679 -6.18 35.16 1.58
N PRO A 680 -5.96 34.43 0.47
CA PRO A 680 -4.92 33.41 0.44
C PRO A 680 -3.55 33.86 0.95
N SER A 681 -3.23 35.15 0.85
CA SER A 681 -2.02 35.78 1.41
C SER A 681 -2.01 35.80 2.94
N SER A 682 -3.17 35.83 3.62
CA SER A 682 -3.23 35.89 5.09
C SER A 682 -2.97 34.56 5.79
N PHE A 683 -2.88 33.47 5.03
CA PHE A 683 -2.46 32.16 5.53
C PHE A 683 -0.98 31.85 5.25
N ALA A 684 -0.24 32.77 4.63
CA ALA A 684 1.19 32.62 4.47
C ALA A 684 1.85 32.68 5.86
N LEU A 685 2.40 31.58 6.30
CA LEU A 685 3.10 31.49 7.55
C LEU A 685 4.53 31.97 7.41
N ASP A 686 4.93 32.80 8.37
CA ASP A 686 6.32 33.03 8.64
C ASP A 686 6.88 31.78 9.36
N ASP A 687 7.89 31.12 8.76
CA ASP A 687 8.60 29.99 9.35
C ASP A 687 9.40 30.34 10.63
N LYS A 688 9.27 31.57 11.12
CA LYS A 688 9.95 32.09 12.33
C LYS A 688 9.26 31.76 13.65
N LEU A 689 8.30 30.87 13.67
CA LEU A 689 7.76 30.38 14.94
C LEU A 689 8.83 29.57 15.68
N SER A 690 9.28 30.08 16.81
CA SER A 690 10.13 29.31 17.72
C SER A 690 9.25 28.36 18.55
N PHE A 691 9.49 27.08 18.39
CA PHE A 691 8.82 26.03 19.16
C PHE A 691 9.76 25.56 20.26
N THR A 692 9.23 25.41 21.48
CA THR A 692 9.98 24.84 22.61
C THR A 692 9.28 23.59 23.10
N LYS A 693 10.08 22.61 23.55
CA LYS A 693 9.55 21.44 24.24
C LYS A 693 8.97 21.91 25.60
N PRO A 694 7.73 21.56 25.93
CA PRO A 694 7.16 21.91 27.24
C PRO A 694 7.96 21.27 28.40
N GLU A 695 8.19 22.01 29.50
CA GLU A 695 8.96 21.50 30.65
C GLU A 695 8.08 20.83 31.72
N ARG A 696 6.86 21.33 31.95
CA ARG A 696 5.84 20.75 32.82
C ARG A 696 4.48 21.10 32.29
N TYR A 697 3.64 20.12 31.97
CA TYR A 697 2.35 20.35 31.35
C TYR A 697 1.45 19.14 31.45
N GLU A 698 0.14 19.38 31.37
CA GLU A 698 -0.84 18.35 31.03
C GLU A 698 -1.08 18.42 29.51
N LEU A 699 -1.03 17.28 28.83
CA LEU A 699 -1.38 17.18 27.41
C LEU A 699 -2.85 16.80 27.30
N GLU A 700 -3.58 17.49 26.44
CA GLU A 700 -4.94 17.11 26.09
C GLU A 700 -4.92 16.25 24.83
N GLU A 701 -5.38 15.01 24.92
CA GLU A 701 -5.52 14.10 23.80
C GLU A 701 -6.75 14.45 22.97
N TYR A 702 -6.61 14.47 21.65
CA TYR A 702 -7.72 14.73 20.75
C TYR A 702 -7.54 14.04 19.40
N GLU A 703 -8.59 13.36 18.92
CA GLU A 703 -8.63 12.73 17.60
C GLU A 703 -9.43 13.58 16.62
N MET A 704 -8.80 14.02 15.53
CA MET A 704 -9.42 14.96 14.58
C MET A 704 -9.98 14.25 13.34
N ASP A 705 -11.20 14.59 12.97
CA ASP A 705 -11.80 14.15 11.70
C ASP A 705 -11.20 14.92 10.52
N LYS A 706 -10.37 14.23 9.72
CA LYS A 706 -9.73 14.79 8.51
C LYS A 706 -10.73 15.38 7.51
N LYS A 707 -11.97 14.87 7.44
CA LYS A 707 -13.00 15.41 6.54
C LYS A 707 -13.44 16.81 6.96
N LYS A 708 -13.49 17.08 8.26
CA LYS A 708 -13.82 18.41 8.77
C LYS A 708 -12.73 19.44 8.48
N LEU A 709 -11.45 19.04 8.45
CA LEU A 709 -10.33 19.91 8.11
C LEU A 709 -10.41 20.54 6.71
N LEU A 710 -11.04 19.86 5.76
CA LEU A 710 -11.14 20.31 4.37
C LEU A 710 -12.30 21.25 4.11
N LYS A 711 -13.30 21.33 5.00
CA LYS A 711 -14.53 22.08 4.73
C LYS A 711 -14.30 23.57 4.57
N ILE A 712 -13.62 24.22 5.50
CA ILE A 712 -13.39 25.67 5.45
C ILE A 712 -12.43 26.07 4.31
N PRO A 713 -11.27 25.44 4.15
CA PRO A 713 -10.40 25.74 3.02
C PRO A 713 -11.07 25.53 1.67
N SER A 714 -12.02 24.56 1.56
CA SER A 714 -12.74 24.30 0.31
C SER A 714 -13.63 25.46 -0.16
N LEU A 715 -14.00 26.39 0.73
CA LEU A 715 -14.69 27.62 0.36
C LEU A 715 -13.80 28.58 -0.44
N LEU A 716 -12.48 28.49 -0.29
CA LEU A 716 -11.49 29.28 -1.04
C LEU A 716 -11.29 28.76 -2.45
N GLY A 717 -11.72 27.54 -2.75
CA GLY A 717 -11.55 26.86 -4.03
C GLY A 717 -11.21 25.39 -3.87
N ARG A 718 -10.60 24.78 -4.88
CA ARG A 718 -10.14 23.41 -4.81
C ARG A 718 -8.86 23.37 -3.97
N VAL A 719 -8.89 22.70 -2.81
CA VAL A 719 -7.74 22.55 -1.92
C VAL A 719 -7.34 21.09 -1.78
N ARG A 720 -6.05 20.87 -1.61
CA ARG A 720 -5.46 19.57 -1.31
C ARG A 720 -4.63 19.67 -0.04
N VAL A 721 -4.86 18.77 0.92
CA VAL A 721 -3.98 18.65 2.10
C VAL A 721 -2.70 17.97 1.67
N LYS A 722 -1.54 18.60 1.94
CA LYS A 722 -0.22 18.02 1.69
C LYS A 722 0.36 17.33 2.90
N ASP A 723 0.25 17.98 4.05
CA ASP A 723 0.95 17.55 5.25
C ASP A 723 0.23 18.11 6.47
N PHE A 724 0.33 17.44 7.60
CA PHE A 724 -0.13 17.96 8.88
C PHE A 724 0.84 17.57 10.00
N GLU A 725 1.02 18.47 10.95
CA GLU A 725 1.88 18.33 12.11
C GLU A 725 1.09 18.73 13.35
N ILE A 726 1.25 17.99 14.46
CA ILE A 726 0.66 18.37 15.74
C ILE A 726 1.62 19.28 16.48
N ILE A 727 1.11 20.43 16.92
CA ILE A 727 1.85 21.42 17.71
C ILE A 727 1.00 21.73 18.93
N PHE A 728 1.63 21.90 20.07
CA PHE A 728 0.92 22.15 21.31
C PHE A 728 0.85 23.67 21.63
N LYS A 729 -0.37 24.13 21.97
CA LYS A 729 -0.64 25.53 22.36
C LYS A 729 -0.83 25.62 23.87
N PRO A 730 -0.08 26.47 24.58
CA PRO A 730 -0.26 26.66 26.01
C PRO A 730 -1.52 27.44 26.32
N VAL A 731 -2.35 26.90 27.20
CA VAL A 731 -3.60 27.50 27.66
C VAL A 731 -3.69 27.36 29.18
N TRP A 732 -3.98 28.44 29.87
CA TRP A 732 -4.25 28.38 31.30
C TRP A 732 -5.74 28.11 31.53
N LYS A 733 -6.05 26.97 32.19
CA LYS A 733 -7.40 26.68 32.72
C LYS A 733 -7.53 27.30 34.11
N VAL A 734 -8.46 28.25 34.23
CA VAL A 734 -8.73 28.99 35.48
C VAL A 734 -10.06 28.52 36.05
N THR A 735 -10.02 27.88 37.20
CA THR A 735 -11.21 27.38 37.88
C THR A 735 -11.65 28.34 38.98
N PHE A 736 -12.87 28.83 38.86
CA PHE A 736 -13.59 29.64 39.88
C PHE A 736 -14.59 28.76 40.62
N GLU A 737 -14.67 28.95 41.92
CA GLU A 737 -15.63 28.29 42.80
C GLU A 737 -16.62 29.30 43.39
N SER A 738 -17.91 28.98 43.30
CA SER A 738 -18.99 29.74 43.89
C SER A 738 -19.99 28.84 44.62
N SER A 739 -20.93 29.40 45.36
CA SER A 739 -22.00 28.64 46.01
C SER A 739 -22.90 27.85 45.04
N SER A 740 -22.79 28.09 43.74
CA SER A 740 -23.56 27.39 42.69
C SER A 740 -22.79 26.42 41.87
N GLY A 741 -21.48 26.17 42.18
CA GLY A 741 -20.64 25.23 41.48
C GLY A 741 -19.33 25.83 40.97
N LEU A 742 -18.65 25.04 40.13
CA LEU A 742 -17.38 25.41 39.52
C LEU A 742 -17.61 26.01 38.13
N ARG A 743 -16.82 27.04 37.79
CA ARG A 743 -16.75 27.64 36.46
C ARG A 743 -15.29 27.61 36.00
N VAL A 744 -15.07 27.04 34.82
CA VAL A 744 -13.74 26.98 34.22
C VAL A 744 -13.67 27.94 33.04
N GLU A 745 -12.63 28.77 33.02
CA GLU A 745 -12.31 29.67 31.93
C GLU A 745 -10.95 29.36 31.34
N LYS A 746 -10.81 29.57 30.05
CA LYS A 746 -9.55 29.38 29.36
C LYS A 746 -8.89 30.73 29.07
N ILE A 747 -7.63 30.89 29.44
CA ILE A 747 -6.80 32.06 29.08
C ILE A 747 -5.69 31.60 28.15
N ASP A 748 -5.72 32.08 26.92
CA ASP A 748 -4.69 31.81 25.93
C ASP A 748 -3.34 32.39 26.41
N ALA A 749 -2.30 31.58 26.37
CA ALA A 749 -1.00 31.91 26.91
C ALA A 749 0.05 32.28 25.84
N LEU A 750 -0.41 32.45 24.59
CA LEU A 750 0.40 32.87 23.44
C LEU A 750 0.71 34.37 23.40
#